data_1409437d09c6e13c096e156c724927cf
#
_entry.id   1409437d09c6e13c096e156c724927cf
#
_cell.length_a   1.000
_cell.length_b   1.000
_cell.length_c   1.000
_cell.angle_alpha   90.00
_cell.angle_beta   90.00
_cell.angle_gamma   90.00
#
_symmetry.space_group_name_H-M   'P 1'
#
loop_
_entity.id
_entity.type
_entity.pdbx_description
1 polymer ?
#
loop_
_entity_poly.entity_id
_entity_poly.type
_entity_poly.pdbx_seq_one_letter_code
_entity_poly.pdbx_strand_id
1 'polypeptide(L)'
;MCASLTSENTTPEDVTDEALDEPAIEPNHGRIDQVELNVEMQRSYLDYAMSVIVGRALPDVRDGLKPVHRRVIYTMYDGGYRPDKAFSKCTRVIGDVMGQFHPHGDTAVYDSLVRLVQPWSLRYPLALGQGNFGSPGNDGAAAHRYTETKMSPLAMEMVRDIDEDTVDFQDNYDGRTQEPTVLTARFPNLLVNGSVGIAVGMATNIPPHNLREVAAGAKWHLENPDATREELFDALMERISGPDFPTGAQILGTSGIRDAYRTGRGSIKMRAVVNIEEIQGRTCLVVTELPYQVNPDNLAVKIADLVKEGKVQGIADIRDETSGRTGQRLVIVMKRDAIPKVVLNNLYKHTQLQENFGANMLAIVDGVPRTLAIDGFITYWVKHQIEVIVRRTQFRLQKAEAEAHIQRGYLKALDALDEVIALIRRSSTVDDAREGLMSLLGVDQIQADAILAMQLRRLAALERQKILDLAAKLEAQIKEYEGILASPEQQRGIIVEELDELVTRYGDDRRTTILHGYDGDMSMEDLIPEEEMVITVTRGGYVKRTRIDNYRSQHRGGKGVRGAQLRADDIVEHFFVTTTHHWLLFFTNTGRVYRAKAYEVAEGGRDAKGQHLANLLALAPDEQVTQILDLRQYDDASYLLLATRDGLVKKTPLTEYDTNRTGGIIAIKLREGDELVQALIAGAEDDILLISRQGMSVRFTATDQALRPMGRSTSGVRGMNFRDGDSLLAASRLSDDEGYVFVVTEGGYAKRTAVNEYRVQQRGGYGIKVAKLDETRGDLAGGFIVDEGDEVLVVLASGKVVRSGVAEVPAKGRNTMGVVFARFPEGDRIIGIARNAERGIDDGDSEESDAENSVDKEDVNE
;
A
#
# COMPACT_ATOMS: atom_id res chain seq x y z
N MET A 1 16.85 -46.92 -13.40
CA MET A 1 16.81 -48.34 -13.80
C MET A 1 18.24 -48.81 -13.94
N CYS A 2 18.70 -49.64 -12.99
CA CYS A 2 19.98 -50.35 -13.06
C CYS A 2 19.92 -51.47 -14.06
N ALA A 3 21.01 -51.66 -14.80
CA ALA A 3 21.35 -52.94 -15.35
C ALA A 3 22.87 -53.12 -15.32
N SER A 4 23.27 -53.97 -14.44
CA SER A 4 24.56 -54.63 -14.36
C SER A 4 24.74 -55.60 -15.55
N LEU A 5 25.96 -55.70 -16.07
CA LEU A 5 26.39 -56.89 -16.72
C LEU A 5 27.88 -57.20 -16.40
N THR A 6 28.05 -58.37 -16.05
CA THR A 6 29.16 -59.11 -15.48
C THR A 6 30.33 -59.36 -16.44
N SER A 7 31.47 -59.52 -15.84
CA SER A 7 32.76 -59.98 -16.34
C SER A 7 32.72 -61.30 -17.06
N GLU A 8 33.57 -61.47 -18.07
CA GLU A 8 34.21 -62.75 -18.38
C GLU A 8 35.68 -62.58 -18.79
N ASN A 9 36.52 -63.31 -18.08
CA ASN A 9 37.94 -63.50 -18.28
C ASN A 9 38.27 -64.34 -19.53
N THR A 10 39.25 -63.94 -20.27
CA THR A 10 40.14 -64.87 -20.99
C THR A 10 41.54 -64.29 -21.10
N THR A 11 42.51 -65.05 -20.63
CA THR A 11 43.97 -64.83 -20.64
C THR A 11 44.54 -65.54 -21.90
N PRO A 12 45.86 -65.46 -22.11
CA PRO A 12 46.43 -64.80 -23.29
C PRO A 12 47.22 -65.82 -24.13
N GLU A 13 47.56 -65.44 -25.39
CA GLU A 13 48.62 -66.09 -26.13
C GLU A 13 49.58 -65.07 -26.74
N ASP A 14 50.86 -65.37 -26.52
CA ASP A 14 52.05 -64.66 -26.97
C ASP A 14 52.08 -64.36 -28.44
N VAL A 15 52.36 -63.12 -28.84
CA VAL A 15 53.06 -62.79 -30.09
C VAL A 15 54.12 -61.74 -29.80
N THR A 16 55.35 -62.10 -30.00
CA THR A 16 56.58 -61.36 -30.01
C THR A 16 56.58 -60.38 -31.18
N ASP A 17 56.60 -59.20 -31.05
CA ASP A 17 57.42 -58.08 -30.91
C ASP A 17 58.51 -57.74 -31.97
N GLU A 18 58.35 -56.65 -32.64
CA GLU A 18 59.45 -55.84 -33.16
C GLU A 18 59.14 -54.35 -32.75
N ALA A 19 59.90 -53.84 -31.86
CA ALA A 19 59.89 -52.48 -31.39
C ALA A 19 60.42 -51.54 -32.47
N LEU A 20 59.52 -50.65 -32.91
CA LEU A 20 59.93 -49.43 -33.54
C LEU A 20 59.98 -48.34 -32.45
N ASP A 21 61.21 -47.88 -32.15
CA ASP A 21 61.52 -46.75 -31.35
C ASP A 21 60.89 -45.48 -31.93
N GLU A 22 59.64 -45.13 -31.54
CA GLU A 22 59.14 -43.79 -31.67
C GLU A 22 59.69 -42.95 -30.48
N PRO A 23 60.23 -41.73 -30.76
CA PRO A 23 60.75 -40.88 -29.66
C PRO A 23 59.56 -40.51 -28.75
N ALA A 24 59.68 -40.89 -27.51
CA ALA A 24 58.77 -40.48 -26.44
C ALA A 24 58.65 -38.94 -26.49
N ILE A 25 57.49 -38.44 -26.89
CA ILE A 25 57.12 -37.06 -26.68
C ILE A 25 57.00 -36.91 -25.18
N GLU A 26 58.03 -36.34 -24.55
CA GLU A 26 57.94 -35.91 -23.16
C GLU A 26 56.77 -34.92 -23.10
N PRO A 27 55.73 -35.15 -22.26
CA PRO A 27 54.69 -34.17 -22.07
C PRO A 27 55.34 -32.89 -21.55
N ASN A 28 55.22 -31.81 -22.31
CA ASN A 28 55.66 -30.48 -21.91
C ASN A 28 54.84 -30.09 -20.66
N HIS A 29 55.24 -30.57 -19.51
CA HIS A 29 54.72 -30.15 -18.23
C HIS A 29 55.15 -28.69 -18.04
N GLY A 30 54.30 -27.78 -18.50
CA GLY A 30 54.38 -26.36 -18.09
C GLY A 30 54.57 -26.32 -16.55
N ARG A 31 55.22 -25.32 -16.07
CA ARG A 31 55.41 -25.09 -14.65
C ARG A 31 54.09 -25.28 -13.88
N ILE A 32 54.00 -26.37 -13.10
CA ILE A 32 52.85 -26.64 -12.22
C ILE A 32 53.12 -25.91 -10.90
N ASP A 33 52.44 -24.80 -10.68
CA ASP A 33 52.44 -24.09 -9.39
C ASP A 33 51.40 -24.73 -8.47
N GLN A 34 51.79 -25.14 -7.27
CA GLN A 34 50.84 -25.64 -6.27
C GLN A 34 50.09 -24.47 -5.65
N VAL A 35 48.75 -24.43 -5.82
CA VAL A 35 47.89 -23.45 -5.19
C VAL A 35 46.98 -24.17 -4.19
N GLU A 36 46.87 -23.64 -2.97
CA GLU A 36 45.92 -24.17 -1.99
C GLU A 36 44.48 -23.96 -2.50
N LEU A 37 43.69 -25.03 -2.48
CA LEU A 37 42.30 -25.04 -2.95
C LEU A 37 41.46 -23.89 -2.33
N ASN A 38 41.66 -23.65 -1.02
CA ASN A 38 40.91 -22.57 -0.33
C ASN A 38 41.27 -21.18 -0.86
N VAL A 39 42.52 -20.94 -1.18
CA VAL A 39 43.02 -19.66 -1.71
C VAL A 39 42.47 -19.45 -3.13
N GLU A 40 42.50 -20.48 -3.98
CA GLU A 40 41.96 -20.41 -5.33
C GLU A 40 40.47 -20.22 -5.34
N MET A 41 39.74 -20.97 -4.51
CA MET A 41 38.29 -20.81 -4.36
C MET A 41 37.91 -19.40 -3.88
N GLN A 42 38.60 -18.84 -2.90
CA GLN A 42 38.36 -17.48 -2.43
C GLN A 42 38.63 -16.46 -3.54
N ARG A 43 39.74 -16.59 -4.25
CA ARG A 43 40.10 -15.69 -5.34
C ARG A 43 39.09 -15.76 -6.47
N SER A 44 38.80 -16.95 -6.97
CA SER A 44 37.85 -17.17 -8.06
C SER A 44 36.44 -16.70 -7.70
N TYR A 45 36.01 -16.89 -6.43
CA TYR A 45 34.71 -16.38 -5.97
C TYR A 45 34.66 -14.85 -5.89
N LEU A 46 35.74 -14.21 -5.42
CA LEU A 46 35.86 -12.76 -5.40
C LEU A 46 35.84 -12.17 -6.81
N ASP A 47 36.61 -12.75 -7.72
CA ASP A 47 36.67 -12.31 -9.11
C ASP A 47 35.29 -12.45 -9.80
N TYR A 48 34.60 -13.58 -9.55
CA TYR A 48 33.23 -13.79 -10.02
C TYR A 48 32.26 -12.78 -9.41
N ALA A 49 32.33 -12.56 -8.08
CA ALA A 49 31.47 -11.63 -7.39
C ALA A 49 31.66 -10.20 -7.92
N MET A 50 32.91 -9.75 -8.10
CA MET A 50 33.23 -8.45 -8.67
C MET A 50 32.71 -8.30 -10.10
N SER A 51 32.92 -9.33 -10.94
CA SER A 51 32.40 -9.33 -12.30
C SER A 51 30.88 -9.20 -12.34
N VAL A 52 30.14 -9.91 -11.46
CA VAL A 52 28.68 -9.83 -11.40
C VAL A 52 28.21 -8.47 -10.82
N ILE A 53 28.88 -7.94 -9.83
CA ILE A 53 28.52 -6.67 -9.17
C ILE A 53 28.72 -5.51 -10.15
N VAL A 54 29.93 -5.32 -10.64
CA VAL A 54 30.31 -4.14 -11.46
C VAL A 54 30.00 -4.36 -12.93
N GLY A 55 30.23 -5.57 -13.45
CA GLY A 55 30.15 -5.88 -14.89
C GLY A 55 28.78 -6.38 -15.38
N ARG A 56 27.78 -6.57 -14.49
CA ARG A 56 26.51 -7.18 -14.92
C ARG A 56 25.25 -6.61 -14.26
N ALA A 57 25.16 -6.65 -12.91
CA ALA A 57 23.88 -6.55 -12.24
C ALA A 57 23.51 -5.14 -11.78
N LEU A 58 24.48 -4.30 -11.45
CA LEU A 58 24.25 -2.97 -10.90
C LEU A 58 24.42 -1.88 -11.94
N PRO A 59 23.61 -0.79 -11.85
CA PRO A 59 23.72 0.37 -12.72
C PRO A 59 24.84 1.32 -12.26
N ASP A 60 25.48 2.03 -13.19
CA ASP A 60 26.34 3.18 -12.87
C ASP A 60 25.46 4.37 -12.46
N VAL A 61 25.87 5.11 -11.43
CA VAL A 61 25.10 6.25 -10.91
C VAL A 61 24.97 7.40 -11.91
N ARG A 62 25.94 7.54 -12.85
CA ARG A 62 26.02 8.64 -13.82
C ARG A 62 24.99 8.50 -14.95
N ASP A 63 24.90 7.33 -15.59
CA ASP A 63 24.00 7.09 -16.71
C ASP A 63 22.81 6.18 -16.40
N GLY A 64 22.80 5.54 -15.22
CA GLY A 64 21.73 4.68 -14.78
C GLY A 64 21.60 3.34 -15.50
N LEU A 65 22.61 2.96 -16.27
CA LEU A 65 22.58 1.78 -17.11
C LEU A 65 23.45 0.66 -16.57
N LYS A 66 22.98 -0.57 -16.75
CA LYS A 66 23.82 -1.76 -16.64
C LYS A 66 24.66 -1.89 -17.93
N PRO A 67 25.82 -2.59 -17.88
CA PRO A 67 26.68 -2.75 -19.04
C PRO A 67 25.95 -3.24 -20.31
N VAL A 68 25.05 -4.21 -20.19
CA VAL A 68 24.29 -4.71 -21.34
C VAL A 68 23.39 -3.63 -21.96
N HIS A 69 22.69 -2.82 -21.14
CA HIS A 69 21.83 -1.75 -21.65
C HIS A 69 22.66 -0.64 -22.31
N ARG A 70 23.79 -0.28 -21.72
CA ARG A 70 24.72 0.72 -22.28
C ARG A 70 25.22 0.27 -23.65
N ARG A 71 25.66 -1.00 -23.77
CA ARG A 71 26.12 -1.59 -25.01
C ARG A 71 25.02 -1.65 -26.07
N VAL A 72 23.79 -2.00 -25.70
CA VAL A 72 22.65 -1.98 -26.63
C VAL A 72 22.38 -0.57 -27.16
N ILE A 73 22.31 0.44 -26.30
CA ILE A 73 22.03 1.82 -26.71
C ILE A 73 23.17 2.37 -27.55
N TYR A 74 24.44 2.14 -27.16
CA TYR A 74 25.59 2.58 -27.93
C TYR A 74 25.66 1.91 -29.31
N THR A 75 25.44 0.59 -29.39
CA THR A 75 25.38 -0.13 -30.68
C THR A 75 24.27 0.40 -31.58
N MET A 76 23.09 0.71 -30.99
CA MET A 76 22.00 1.29 -31.78
C MET A 76 22.36 2.67 -32.31
N TYR A 77 23.11 3.47 -31.59
CA TYR A 77 23.59 4.78 -32.01
C TYR A 77 24.64 4.64 -33.12
N ASP A 78 25.69 3.86 -32.88
CA ASP A 78 26.81 3.64 -33.79
C ASP A 78 26.35 2.97 -35.12
N GLY A 79 25.50 1.95 -35.02
CA GLY A 79 24.90 1.26 -36.18
C GLY A 79 23.81 2.08 -36.90
N GLY A 80 23.52 3.31 -36.48
CA GLY A 80 22.56 4.20 -37.13
C GLY A 80 21.09 3.82 -36.99
N TYR A 81 20.69 3.05 -35.96
CA TYR A 81 19.30 2.70 -35.65
C TYR A 81 18.54 3.84 -34.97
N ARG A 82 18.59 5.04 -35.55
CA ARG A 82 18.11 6.31 -35.01
C ARG A 82 16.59 6.51 -35.19
N PRO A 83 15.96 7.41 -34.40
CA PRO A 83 14.51 7.64 -34.45
C PRO A 83 13.99 8.08 -35.84
N ASP A 84 14.79 8.82 -36.58
CA ASP A 84 14.50 9.31 -37.94
C ASP A 84 14.61 8.22 -39.02
N LYS A 85 15.15 7.06 -38.73
CA LYS A 85 15.34 5.95 -39.67
C LYS A 85 14.19 4.94 -39.54
N ALA A 86 14.12 4.07 -40.55
CA ALA A 86 13.19 2.94 -40.54
C ALA A 86 13.49 1.96 -39.42
N PHE A 87 12.49 1.20 -38.98
CA PHE A 87 12.68 0.10 -38.04
C PHE A 87 13.61 -0.95 -38.62
N SER A 88 14.43 -1.55 -37.76
CA SER A 88 15.32 -2.65 -38.12
C SER A 88 14.95 -3.92 -37.34
N LYS A 89 15.13 -5.08 -37.92
CA LYS A 89 14.91 -6.36 -37.22
C LYS A 89 15.75 -6.45 -35.96
N CYS A 90 15.15 -6.87 -34.86
CA CYS A 90 15.86 -7.03 -33.60
C CYS A 90 17.06 -7.98 -33.72
N THR A 91 16.94 -9.04 -34.54
CA THR A 91 18.05 -9.95 -34.85
C THR A 91 19.31 -9.22 -35.30
N ARG A 92 19.18 -8.18 -36.12
CA ARG A 92 20.34 -7.40 -36.62
C ARG A 92 20.99 -6.64 -35.49
N VAL A 93 20.19 -5.90 -34.72
CA VAL A 93 20.70 -5.14 -33.57
C VAL A 93 21.40 -6.07 -32.57
N ILE A 94 20.79 -7.22 -32.23
CA ILE A 94 21.36 -8.21 -31.32
C ILE A 94 22.69 -8.75 -31.87
N GLY A 95 22.73 -9.07 -33.16
CA GLY A 95 23.95 -9.55 -33.81
C GLY A 95 25.10 -8.54 -33.71
N ASP A 96 24.82 -7.25 -33.95
CA ASP A 96 25.80 -6.19 -33.84
C ASP A 96 26.29 -6.01 -32.35
N VAL A 97 25.37 -6.07 -31.38
CA VAL A 97 25.70 -6.01 -29.94
C VAL A 97 26.61 -7.16 -29.52
N MET A 98 26.24 -8.38 -29.89
CA MET A 98 27.00 -9.58 -29.52
C MET A 98 28.36 -9.65 -30.23
N GLY A 99 28.41 -9.30 -31.48
CA GLY A 99 29.63 -9.36 -32.28
C GLY A 99 30.66 -8.32 -31.88
N GLN A 100 30.22 -7.14 -31.44
CA GLN A 100 31.15 -6.04 -31.20
C GLN A 100 31.43 -5.82 -29.73
N PHE A 101 30.45 -5.96 -28.81
CA PHE A 101 30.58 -5.46 -27.45
C PHE A 101 30.19 -6.45 -26.36
N HIS A 102 29.24 -7.38 -26.60
CA HIS A 102 28.66 -8.18 -25.52
C HIS A 102 28.60 -9.68 -25.85
N PRO A 103 29.67 -10.45 -25.58
CA PRO A 103 29.83 -11.84 -26.01
C PRO A 103 29.01 -12.80 -25.12
N HIS A 104 27.68 -12.64 -25.09
CA HIS A 104 26.74 -13.45 -24.35
C HIS A 104 25.60 -13.96 -25.27
N GLY A 105 24.75 -14.86 -24.76
CA GLY A 105 23.66 -15.44 -25.54
C GLY A 105 22.65 -14.40 -26.06
N ASP A 106 22.18 -14.63 -27.30
CA ASP A 106 21.25 -13.77 -28.03
C ASP A 106 19.94 -13.51 -27.25
N THR A 107 19.43 -14.53 -26.58
CA THR A 107 18.21 -14.43 -25.76
C THR A 107 18.38 -13.40 -24.63
N ALA A 108 19.52 -13.41 -23.93
CA ALA A 108 19.75 -12.47 -22.82
C ALA A 108 19.86 -11.01 -23.31
N VAL A 109 20.50 -10.80 -24.46
CA VAL A 109 20.59 -9.47 -25.09
C VAL A 109 19.20 -9.03 -25.57
N TYR A 110 18.45 -9.96 -26.20
CA TYR A 110 17.08 -9.67 -26.65
C TYR A 110 16.14 -9.31 -25.49
N ASP A 111 16.14 -10.07 -24.41
CA ASP A 111 15.32 -9.78 -23.22
C ASP A 111 15.64 -8.41 -22.63
N SER A 112 16.91 -8.00 -22.68
CA SER A 112 17.33 -6.68 -22.26
C SER A 112 16.78 -5.59 -23.18
N LEU A 113 16.85 -5.79 -24.50
CA LEU A 113 16.29 -4.88 -25.49
C LEU A 113 14.75 -4.81 -25.38
N VAL A 114 14.07 -5.94 -25.17
CA VAL A 114 12.60 -5.99 -24.97
C VAL A 114 12.17 -5.09 -23.81
N ARG A 115 12.88 -5.15 -22.68
CA ARG A 115 12.58 -4.29 -21.53
C ARG A 115 12.76 -2.80 -21.83
N LEU A 116 13.70 -2.41 -22.69
CA LEU A 116 13.88 -1.02 -23.11
C LEU A 116 12.74 -0.50 -23.99
N VAL A 117 11.95 -1.41 -24.59
CA VAL A 117 10.78 -1.09 -25.43
C VAL A 117 9.48 -1.04 -24.63
N GLN A 118 9.35 -1.83 -23.56
CA GLN A 118 8.09 -2.04 -22.84
C GLN A 118 7.65 -0.84 -22.00
N PRO A 119 6.49 -0.21 -22.27
CA PRO A 119 6.02 0.98 -21.54
C PRO A 119 5.53 0.68 -20.12
N TRP A 120 5.37 -0.59 -19.74
CA TRP A 120 5.06 -1.02 -18.36
C TRP A 120 6.30 -1.43 -17.56
N SER A 121 7.47 -1.59 -18.24
CA SER A 121 8.75 -1.90 -17.62
C SER A 121 9.55 -0.63 -17.30
N LEU A 122 9.61 0.32 -18.25
CA LEU A 122 10.28 1.61 -18.09
C LEU A 122 9.25 2.75 -18.07
N ARG A 123 9.49 3.72 -17.19
CA ARG A 123 8.65 4.93 -17.15
C ARG A 123 8.79 5.77 -18.42
N TYR A 124 10.01 5.80 -18.99
CA TYR A 124 10.35 6.44 -20.25
C TYR A 124 11.16 5.45 -21.11
N PRO A 125 10.52 4.72 -22.04
CA PRO A 125 11.19 3.75 -22.88
C PRO A 125 12.33 4.35 -23.70
N LEU A 126 13.45 3.64 -23.78
CA LEU A 126 14.64 4.05 -24.52
C LEU A 126 14.71 3.46 -25.93
N ALA A 127 13.88 2.48 -26.26
CA ALA A 127 13.74 1.93 -27.59
C ALA A 127 12.27 1.95 -28.02
N LEU A 128 12.04 2.08 -29.30
CA LEU A 128 10.74 1.92 -29.95
C LEU A 128 10.68 0.55 -30.58
N GLY A 129 9.52 -0.12 -30.48
CA GLY A 129 9.30 -1.43 -31.03
C GLY A 129 8.16 -1.50 -32.03
N GLN A 130 8.28 -2.37 -33.01
CA GLN A 130 7.21 -2.76 -33.93
C GLN A 130 7.07 -4.29 -33.94
N GLY A 131 5.86 -4.76 -33.67
CA GLY A 131 5.55 -6.16 -33.45
C GLY A 131 5.12 -6.48 -32.03
N ASN A 132 5.15 -7.75 -31.66
CA ASN A 132 4.76 -8.21 -30.32
C ASN A 132 5.98 -8.24 -29.38
N PHE A 133 6.02 -7.32 -28.41
CA PHE A 133 7.02 -7.26 -27.34
C PHE A 133 6.48 -7.78 -26.00
N GLY A 134 5.44 -8.61 -26.04
CA GLY A 134 4.82 -9.18 -24.85
C GLY A 134 3.68 -8.34 -24.26
N SER A 135 3.21 -8.75 -23.09
CA SER A 135 2.20 -8.05 -22.30
C SER A 135 2.67 -7.91 -20.84
N PRO A 136 1.98 -7.13 -20.01
CA PRO A 136 2.22 -7.14 -18.55
C PRO A 136 1.93 -8.49 -17.89
N GLY A 137 1.14 -9.36 -18.56
CA GLY A 137 0.80 -10.72 -18.14
C GLY A 137 1.87 -11.75 -18.47
N ASN A 138 1.43 -12.96 -18.80
CA ASN A 138 2.31 -14.11 -19.09
C ASN A 138 2.75 -14.20 -20.55
N ASP A 139 2.25 -13.32 -21.43
CA ASP A 139 2.65 -13.33 -22.84
C ASP A 139 4.07 -12.78 -23.00
N GLY A 140 4.98 -13.62 -23.46
CA GLY A 140 6.35 -13.22 -23.79
C GLY A 140 6.43 -12.46 -25.12
N ALA A 141 7.56 -11.80 -25.36
CA ALA A 141 7.85 -11.20 -26.66
C ALA A 141 7.98 -12.28 -27.76
N ALA A 142 7.54 -11.95 -28.97
CA ALA A 142 7.78 -12.80 -30.11
C ALA A 142 9.30 -12.94 -30.41
N ALA A 143 9.72 -14.00 -31.05
CA ALA A 143 11.14 -14.21 -31.36
C ALA A 143 11.73 -13.00 -32.14
N HIS A 144 12.97 -12.65 -31.82
CA HIS A 144 13.70 -11.48 -32.35
C HIS A 144 13.75 -11.34 -33.88
N ARG A 145 13.53 -12.45 -34.62
CA ARG A 145 13.43 -12.44 -36.07
C ARG A 145 12.12 -11.81 -36.60
N TYR A 146 11.08 -11.70 -35.75
CA TYR A 146 9.80 -11.11 -36.13
C TYR A 146 9.66 -9.66 -35.71
N THR A 147 10.24 -9.30 -34.55
CA THR A 147 10.16 -7.95 -34.01
C THR A 147 11.17 -7.00 -34.64
N GLU A 148 10.85 -5.72 -34.62
CA GLU A 148 11.69 -4.64 -35.15
C GLU A 148 11.84 -3.55 -34.11
N THR A 149 12.98 -2.86 -34.10
CA THR A 149 13.31 -1.83 -33.14
C THR A 149 14.08 -0.68 -33.74
N LYS A 150 14.09 0.45 -33.06
CA LYS A 150 14.97 1.61 -33.23
C LYS A 150 15.05 2.40 -31.93
N MET A 151 16.01 3.30 -31.80
CA MET A 151 16.11 4.18 -30.63
C MET A 151 14.85 5.06 -30.47
N SER A 152 14.46 5.33 -29.23
CA SER A 152 13.49 6.40 -28.96
C SER A 152 14.14 7.79 -29.11
N PRO A 153 13.35 8.86 -29.36
CA PRO A 153 13.90 10.21 -29.36
C PRO A 153 14.61 10.57 -28.05
N LEU A 154 14.08 10.12 -26.90
CA LEU A 154 14.73 10.35 -25.59
C LEU A 154 16.06 9.59 -25.45
N ALA A 155 16.19 8.40 -26.05
CA ALA A 155 17.46 7.66 -26.01
C ALA A 155 18.60 8.37 -26.73
N MET A 156 18.29 9.25 -27.71
CA MET A 156 19.32 10.10 -28.34
C MET A 156 19.96 11.07 -27.35
N GLU A 157 19.22 11.48 -26.32
CA GLU A 157 19.75 12.36 -25.28
C GLU A 157 20.70 11.63 -24.30
N MET A 158 20.67 10.28 -24.29
CA MET A 158 21.63 9.46 -23.55
C MET A 158 23.02 9.41 -24.19
N VAL A 159 23.11 9.63 -25.50
CA VAL A 159 24.34 9.51 -26.31
C VAL A 159 24.71 10.83 -27.01
N ARG A 160 24.00 11.91 -26.74
CA ARG A 160 24.24 13.18 -27.40
C ARG A 160 25.64 13.69 -27.12
N ASP A 161 26.30 14.15 -28.15
CA ASP A 161 27.67 14.67 -28.11
C ASP A 161 28.75 13.65 -27.66
N ILE A 162 28.45 12.32 -27.73
CA ILE A 162 29.38 11.25 -27.32
C ILE A 162 30.63 11.19 -28.19
N ASP A 163 30.53 11.67 -29.45
CA ASP A 163 31.64 11.72 -30.41
C ASP A 163 32.56 12.93 -30.18
N GLU A 164 32.32 13.76 -29.16
CA GLU A 164 33.05 14.97 -28.84
C GLU A 164 33.97 14.81 -27.61
N ASP A 165 34.53 13.64 -27.41
CA ASP A 165 35.44 13.28 -26.29
C ASP A 165 34.84 13.60 -24.89
N THR A 166 33.55 13.45 -24.76
CA THR A 166 32.79 13.79 -23.55
C THR A 166 32.89 12.74 -22.43
N VAL A 167 33.19 11.49 -22.78
CA VAL A 167 33.33 10.34 -21.85
C VAL A 167 34.53 9.50 -22.24
N ASP A 168 35.01 8.68 -21.30
CA ASP A 168 36.11 7.77 -21.55
C ASP A 168 35.63 6.53 -22.31
N PHE A 169 36.47 6.07 -23.22
CA PHE A 169 36.34 4.83 -23.96
C PHE A 169 37.32 3.79 -23.46
N GLN A 170 36.95 2.55 -23.50
CA GLN A 170 37.80 1.39 -23.19
C GLN A 170 37.74 0.38 -24.33
N ASP A 171 38.74 -0.47 -24.41
CA ASP A 171 38.71 -1.57 -25.37
C ASP A 171 37.55 -2.54 -25.09
N ASN A 172 36.93 -3.02 -26.14
CA ASN A 172 35.93 -4.07 -26.04
C ASN A 172 36.58 -5.40 -25.60
N TYR A 173 35.78 -6.46 -25.53
CA TYR A 173 36.21 -7.77 -25.02
C TYR A 173 37.35 -8.43 -25.83
N ASP A 174 37.56 -8.06 -27.09
CA ASP A 174 38.61 -8.62 -27.99
C ASP A 174 39.66 -7.57 -28.42
N GLY A 175 39.54 -6.36 -27.92
CA GLY A 175 40.52 -5.26 -28.20
C GLY A 175 40.47 -4.73 -29.64
N ARG A 176 39.43 -5.02 -30.43
CA ARG A 176 39.31 -4.58 -31.83
C ARG A 176 38.59 -3.26 -32.00
N THR A 177 37.68 -2.96 -31.11
CA THR A 177 36.91 -1.72 -31.10
C THR A 177 36.86 -1.15 -29.68
N GLN A 178 36.38 0.07 -29.53
CA GLN A 178 36.23 0.70 -28.23
C GLN A 178 34.76 0.92 -27.88
N GLU A 179 34.45 0.79 -26.63
CA GLU A 179 33.13 1.06 -26.06
C GLU A 179 33.20 2.16 -25.00
N PRO A 180 32.14 2.97 -24.84
CA PRO A 180 32.12 3.99 -23.80
C PRO A 180 31.97 3.36 -22.41
N THR A 181 32.74 3.84 -21.44
CA THR A 181 32.66 3.39 -20.05
C THR A 181 31.34 3.81 -19.39
N VAL A 182 30.79 4.96 -19.83
CA VAL A 182 29.53 5.57 -19.40
C VAL A 182 28.95 6.39 -20.56
N LEU A 183 27.64 6.57 -20.62
CA LEU A 183 27.02 7.46 -21.59
C LEU A 183 26.92 8.90 -21.05
N THR A 184 26.76 9.87 -21.94
CA THR A 184 26.63 11.31 -21.59
C THR A 184 25.39 11.60 -20.73
N ALA A 185 24.28 10.90 -20.96
CA ALA A 185 23.06 10.90 -20.14
C ALA A 185 22.57 12.29 -19.71
N ARG A 186 22.09 13.12 -20.62
CA ARG A 186 21.66 14.51 -20.38
C ARG A 186 20.49 14.66 -19.39
N PHE A 187 19.95 13.58 -18.87
CA PHE A 187 18.95 13.56 -17.80
C PHE A 187 19.28 12.46 -16.77
N PRO A 188 18.84 12.58 -15.51
CA PRO A 188 19.15 11.63 -14.44
C PRO A 188 18.41 10.30 -14.65
N ASN A 189 18.81 9.52 -15.66
CA ASN A 189 18.12 8.31 -16.12
C ASN A 189 17.94 7.28 -15.00
N LEU A 190 18.88 7.17 -14.06
CA LEU A 190 18.78 6.21 -12.97
C LEU A 190 17.57 6.50 -12.04
N LEU A 191 17.28 7.75 -11.75
CA LEU A 191 16.09 8.12 -11.01
C LEU A 191 14.83 8.07 -11.88
N VAL A 192 14.93 8.53 -13.13
CA VAL A 192 13.77 8.62 -14.04
C VAL A 192 13.21 7.26 -14.40
N ASN A 193 14.06 6.29 -14.78
CA ASN A 193 13.64 4.94 -15.16
C ASN A 193 13.81 3.89 -14.06
N GLY A 194 14.55 4.19 -13.01
CA GLY A 194 14.88 3.22 -11.98
C GLY A 194 15.80 2.09 -12.47
N SER A 195 16.07 1.13 -11.60
CA SER A 195 16.81 -0.09 -11.95
C SER A 195 16.55 -1.20 -10.93
N VAL A 196 16.42 -2.43 -11.42
CA VAL A 196 16.28 -3.64 -10.59
C VAL A 196 17.37 -4.63 -10.97
N GLY A 197 18.12 -5.14 -9.98
CA GLY A 197 19.18 -6.11 -10.26
C GLY A 197 19.58 -6.92 -9.03
N ILE A 198 19.94 -8.18 -9.25
CA ILE A 198 20.39 -9.11 -8.21
C ILE A 198 21.85 -9.45 -8.51
N ALA A 199 22.74 -9.07 -7.60
CA ALA A 199 24.16 -9.38 -7.65
C ALA A 199 24.54 -10.41 -6.57
N VAL A 200 25.83 -10.70 -6.42
CA VAL A 200 26.32 -11.58 -5.37
C VAL A 200 26.33 -10.80 -4.04
N GLY A 201 25.56 -11.27 -3.08
CA GLY A 201 25.48 -10.68 -1.74
C GLY A 201 24.75 -9.34 -1.63
N MET A 202 24.25 -8.79 -2.74
CA MET A 202 23.52 -7.52 -2.76
C MET A 202 22.52 -7.44 -3.91
N ALA A 203 21.52 -6.58 -3.78
CA ALA A 203 20.54 -6.32 -4.82
C ALA A 203 20.24 -4.83 -4.89
N THR A 204 19.88 -4.35 -6.06
CA THR A 204 19.36 -3.00 -6.26
C THR A 204 17.89 -3.04 -6.65
N ASN A 205 17.10 -2.09 -6.13
CA ASN A 205 15.71 -1.88 -6.49
C ASN A 205 15.39 -0.40 -6.36
N ILE A 206 15.70 0.36 -7.41
CA ILE A 206 15.53 1.81 -7.48
C ILE A 206 14.21 2.09 -8.20
N PRO A 207 13.25 2.78 -7.56
CA PRO A 207 11.98 3.09 -8.18
C PRO A 207 12.13 4.16 -9.27
N PRO A 208 11.30 4.14 -10.32
CA PRO A 208 11.24 5.19 -11.33
C PRO A 208 10.53 6.45 -10.81
N HIS A 209 10.83 7.61 -11.42
CA HIS A 209 10.28 8.90 -11.04
C HIS A 209 9.85 9.73 -12.26
N ASN A 210 9.03 10.75 -12.03
CA ASN A 210 8.62 11.68 -13.06
C ASN A 210 9.78 12.57 -13.52
N LEU A 211 9.97 12.71 -14.84
CA LEU A 211 11.06 13.49 -15.42
C LEU A 211 11.03 14.98 -15.02
N ARG A 212 9.83 15.59 -14.97
CA ARG A 212 9.68 16.99 -14.56
C ARG A 212 10.12 17.22 -13.12
N GLU A 213 9.75 16.30 -12.23
CA GLU A 213 10.06 16.38 -10.80
C GLU A 213 11.57 16.21 -10.55
N VAL A 214 12.18 15.21 -11.18
CA VAL A 214 13.61 14.94 -11.04
C VAL A 214 14.45 16.06 -11.63
N ALA A 215 14.06 16.57 -12.81
CA ALA A 215 14.72 17.71 -13.44
C ALA A 215 14.60 18.98 -12.58
N ALA A 216 13.44 19.24 -11.97
CA ALA A 216 13.25 20.36 -11.05
C ALA A 216 14.17 20.25 -9.81
N GLY A 217 14.35 19.05 -9.27
CA GLY A 217 15.29 18.78 -8.18
C GLY A 217 16.75 19.00 -8.60
N ALA A 218 17.15 18.50 -9.76
CA ALA A 218 18.51 18.70 -10.30
C ALA A 218 18.79 20.17 -10.60
N LYS A 219 17.83 20.88 -11.17
CA LYS A 219 17.92 22.32 -11.43
C LYS A 219 18.14 23.12 -10.15
N TRP A 220 17.37 22.82 -9.10
CA TRP A 220 17.56 23.49 -7.81
C TRP A 220 18.99 23.31 -7.27
N HIS A 221 19.56 22.10 -7.38
CA HIS A 221 20.95 21.84 -6.95
C HIS A 221 21.96 22.60 -7.79
N LEU A 222 21.76 22.71 -9.11
CA LEU A 222 22.62 23.49 -10.01
C LEU A 222 22.59 24.99 -9.69
N GLU A 223 21.43 25.52 -9.31
CA GLU A 223 21.22 26.94 -8.95
C GLU A 223 21.71 27.24 -7.53
N ASN A 224 21.83 26.25 -6.64
CA ASN A 224 22.26 26.39 -5.24
C ASN A 224 23.49 25.50 -4.93
N PRO A 225 24.65 25.75 -5.54
CA PRO A 225 25.82 24.85 -5.44
C PRO A 225 26.44 24.79 -4.02
N ASP A 226 26.21 25.83 -3.21
CA ASP A 226 26.74 25.93 -1.85
C ASP A 226 25.78 25.42 -0.79
N ALA A 227 24.61 24.90 -1.18
CA ALA A 227 23.61 24.38 -0.27
C ALA A 227 24.15 23.19 0.53
N THR A 228 23.81 23.14 1.81
CA THR A 228 24.12 22.00 2.66
C THR A 228 23.35 20.75 2.23
N ARG A 229 23.82 19.60 2.65
CA ARG A 229 23.14 18.31 2.35
C ARG A 229 21.69 18.27 2.82
N GLU A 230 21.39 18.84 3.99
CA GLU A 230 20.01 18.87 4.53
C GLU A 230 19.13 19.82 3.72
N GLU A 231 19.61 20.99 3.34
CA GLU A 231 18.88 21.91 2.48
C GLU A 231 18.60 21.30 1.09
N LEU A 232 19.56 20.59 0.52
CA LEU A 232 19.36 19.85 -0.73
C LEU A 232 18.30 18.76 -0.53
N PHE A 233 18.38 17.97 0.55
CA PHE A 233 17.41 16.93 0.83
C PHE A 233 15.98 17.47 0.95
N ASP A 234 15.80 18.54 1.71
CA ASP A 234 14.48 19.18 1.89
C ASP A 234 13.94 19.74 0.58
N ALA A 235 14.80 20.40 -0.22
CA ALA A 235 14.44 20.89 -1.54
C ALA A 235 14.05 19.79 -2.52
N LEU A 236 14.71 18.62 -2.44
CA LEU A 236 14.38 17.46 -3.26
C LEU A 236 13.05 16.83 -2.81
N MET A 237 12.80 16.72 -1.50
CA MET A 237 11.54 16.22 -0.95
C MET A 237 10.33 17.09 -1.34
N GLU A 238 10.53 18.39 -1.51
CA GLU A 238 9.48 19.33 -1.95
C GLU A 238 9.16 19.15 -3.44
N ARG A 239 10.16 18.88 -4.28
CA ARG A 239 10.05 18.82 -5.74
C ARG A 239 9.80 17.42 -6.27
N ILE A 240 10.35 16.39 -5.64
CA ILE A 240 10.17 14.99 -6.01
C ILE A 240 9.23 14.34 -5.01
N SER A 241 7.93 14.39 -5.29
CA SER A 241 6.87 13.96 -4.38
C SER A 241 6.98 12.47 -4.01
N GLY A 242 7.51 11.64 -4.90
CA GLY A 242 7.68 10.20 -4.72
C GLY A 242 7.91 9.47 -6.04
N PRO A 243 8.04 8.14 -6.01
CA PRO A 243 8.08 7.33 -7.22
C PRO A 243 6.89 7.56 -8.15
N ASP A 244 7.13 7.41 -9.44
CA ASP A 244 6.13 7.52 -10.51
C ASP A 244 6.21 6.28 -11.39
N PHE A 245 5.39 5.27 -11.05
CA PHE A 245 5.45 3.96 -11.70
C PHE A 245 4.81 3.98 -13.08
N PRO A 246 5.36 3.25 -14.05
CA PRO A 246 4.84 3.19 -15.42
C PRO A 246 3.40 2.64 -15.48
N THR A 247 3.00 1.79 -14.53
CA THR A 247 1.67 1.20 -14.43
C THR A 247 0.66 2.06 -13.66
N GLY A 248 1.03 3.26 -13.21
CA GLY A 248 0.19 4.14 -12.40
C GLY A 248 0.06 3.65 -10.96
N ALA A 249 -1.15 3.29 -10.57
CA ALA A 249 -1.51 2.84 -9.23
C ALA A 249 -1.39 3.94 -8.15
N GLN A 250 -1.61 3.58 -6.90
CA GLN A 250 -1.60 4.50 -5.76
C GLN A 250 -0.49 4.15 -4.79
N ILE A 251 0.15 5.16 -4.21
CA ILE A 251 1.06 4.99 -3.07
C ILE A 251 0.33 5.44 -1.80
N LEU A 252 0.40 4.61 -0.76
CA LEU A 252 -0.27 4.85 0.51
C LEU A 252 0.71 5.42 1.54
N GLY A 253 0.48 6.68 1.92
CA GLY A 253 1.35 7.40 2.84
C GLY A 253 2.69 7.82 2.25
N THR A 254 3.46 8.61 2.98
CA THR A 254 4.75 9.16 2.54
C THR A 254 5.94 8.71 3.38
N SER A 255 5.71 7.96 4.47
CA SER A 255 6.77 7.51 5.38
C SER A 255 7.82 6.66 4.67
N GLY A 256 7.37 5.63 3.90
CA GLY A 256 8.26 4.75 3.15
C GLY A 256 9.04 5.48 2.05
N ILE A 257 8.47 6.53 1.43
CA ILE A 257 9.17 7.39 0.47
C ILE A 257 10.29 8.17 1.19
N ARG A 258 9.97 8.81 2.31
CA ARG A 258 10.93 9.59 3.09
C ARG A 258 12.09 8.72 3.58
N ASP A 259 11.81 7.51 4.07
CA ASP A 259 12.83 6.57 4.49
C ASP A 259 13.74 6.16 3.33
N ALA A 260 13.16 5.81 2.17
CA ALA A 260 13.91 5.47 0.97
C ALA A 260 14.82 6.61 0.51
N TYR A 261 14.31 7.84 0.49
CA TYR A 261 15.06 9.01 0.02
C TYR A 261 16.16 9.43 0.99
N ARG A 262 15.95 9.29 2.30
CA ARG A 262 16.93 9.68 3.32
C ARG A 262 18.03 8.64 3.51
N THR A 263 17.68 7.35 3.48
CA THR A 263 18.60 6.26 3.84
C THR A 263 19.02 5.39 2.66
N GLY A 264 18.39 5.54 1.51
CA GLY A 264 18.52 4.64 0.38
C GLY A 264 17.74 3.33 0.55
N ARG A 265 16.96 3.16 1.63
CA ARG A 265 16.13 1.98 1.89
C ARG A 265 14.78 2.38 2.45
N GLY A 266 13.71 1.79 1.91
CA GLY A 266 12.35 2.07 2.38
C GLY A 266 11.35 1.07 1.84
N SER A 267 10.20 0.96 2.51
CA SER A 267 9.07 0.14 2.07
C SER A 267 7.94 1.04 1.62
N ILE A 268 7.68 1.09 0.33
CA ILE A 268 6.67 1.96 -0.28
C ILE A 268 5.44 1.10 -0.58
N LYS A 269 4.35 1.37 0.10
CA LYS A 269 3.11 0.61 -0.02
C LYS A 269 2.33 1.08 -1.24
N MET A 270 2.16 0.18 -2.22
CA MET A 270 1.41 0.42 -3.46
C MET A 270 0.05 -0.27 -3.41
N ARG A 271 -0.95 0.33 -4.04
CA ARG A 271 -2.30 -0.20 -4.15
C ARG A 271 -2.85 -0.02 -5.56
N ALA A 272 -3.52 -1.04 -6.07
CA ALA A 272 -4.25 -0.99 -7.34
C ALA A 272 -5.38 0.05 -7.33
N VAL A 273 -5.68 0.61 -8.48
CA VAL A 273 -6.91 1.41 -8.68
C VAL A 273 -8.03 0.47 -9.07
N VAL A 274 -9.08 0.45 -8.23
CA VAL A 274 -10.23 -0.43 -8.41
C VAL A 274 -11.50 0.41 -8.35
N ASN A 275 -12.30 0.33 -9.40
CA ASN A 275 -13.59 0.99 -9.50
C ASN A 275 -14.72 -0.02 -9.27
N ILE A 276 -15.80 0.42 -8.65
CA ILE A 276 -17.02 -0.36 -8.52
C ILE A 276 -17.93 0.03 -9.67
N GLU A 277 -18.20 -0.89 -10.59
CA GLU A 277 -19.02 -0.69 -11.76
C GLU A 277 -20.18 -1.69 -11.79
N GLU A 278 -21.30 -1.30 -12.38
CA GLU A 278 -22.38 -2.24 -12.69
C GLU A 278 -22.27 -2.69 -14.15
N ILE A 279 -22.03 -3.96 -14.39
CA ILE A 279 -21.88 -4.55 -15.71
C ILE A 279 -22.94 -5.64 -15.90
N GLN A 280 -23.84 -5.44 -16.86
CA GLN A 280 -24.95 -6.38 -17.17
C GLN A 280 -25.83 -6.72 -15.93
N GLY A 281 -26.14 -5.73 -15.10
CA GLY A 281 -26.96 -5.88 -13.90
C GLY A 281 -26.25 -6.64 -12.75
N ARG A 282 -24.90 -6.65 -12.76
CA ARG A 282 -24.08 -7.21 -11.68
C ARG A 282 -23.04 -6.20 -11.22
N THR A 283 -22.87 -6.08 -9.94
CA THR A 283 -21.77 -5.30 -9.36
C THR A 283 -20.45 -5.99 -9.63
N CYS A 284 -19.48 -5.25 -10.13
CA CYS A 284 -18.15 -5.73 -10.45
C CYS A 284 -17.08 -4.81 -9.83
N LEU A 285 -15.98 -5.39 -9.41
CA LEU A 285 -14.75 -4.66 -9.10
C LEU A 285 -13.89 -4.66 -10.35
N VAL A 286 -13.64 -3.48 -10.90
CA VAL A 286 -12.87 -3.31 -12.13
C VAL A 286 -11.51 -2.72 -11.79
N VAL A 287 -10.46 -3.51 -11.98
CA VAL A 287 -9.07 -3.11 -11.74
C VAL A 287 -8.53 -2.46 -13.01
N THR A 288 -8.25 -1.17 -12.95
CA THR A 288 -7.76 -0.36 -14.07
C THR A 288 -6.26 -0.09 -14.00
N GLU A 289 -5.66 -0.15 -12.81
CA GLU A 289 -4.23 0.03 -12.62
C GLU A 289 -3.73 -0.95 -11.56
N LEU A 290 -2.57 -1.54 -11.81
CA LEU A 290 -1.94 -2.50 -10.91
C LEU A 290 -0.64 -1.93 -10.30
N PRO A 291 -0.27 -2.36 -9.09
CA PRO A 291 1.04 -2.05 -8.53
C PRO A 291 2.16 -2.47 -9.50
N TYR A 292 3.23 -1.69 -9.51
CA TYR A 292 4.36 -1.93 -10.40
C TYR A 292 4.95 -3.33 -10.21
N GLN A 293 5.27 -4.01 -11.31
CA GLN A 293 5.79 -5.39 -11.38
C GLN A 293 4.78 -6.49 -10.99
N VAL A 294 3.51 -6.18 -10.77
CA VAL A 294 2.47 -7.20 -10.56
C VAL A 294 2.00 -7.75 -11.90
N ASN A 295 2.03 -9.07 -12.02
CA ASN A 295 1.54 -9.78 -13.18
C ASN A 295 0.02 -10.03 -13.05
N PRO A 296 -0.83 -9.52 -13.98
CA PRO A 296 -2.29 -9.62 -13.89
C PRO A 296 -2.80 -11.07 -13.97
N ASP A 297 -2.18 -11.95 -14.78
CA ASP A 297 -2.61 -13.33 -14.93
C ASP A 297 -2.36 -14.14 -13.64
N ASN A 298 -1.16 -13.98 -13.08
CA ASN A 298 -0.82 -14.63 -11.82
C ASN A 298 -1.69 -14.10 -10.66
N LEU A 299 -2.05 -12.83 -10.68
CA LEU A 299 -3.00 -12.24 -9.74
C LEU A 299 -4.39 -12.86 -9.88
N ALA A 300 -4.90 -13.02 -11.10
CA ALA A 300 -6.20 -13.64 -11.35
C ALA A 300 -6.24 -15.10 -10.83
N VAL A 301 -5.19 -15.87 -11.09
CA VAL A 301 -5.04 -17.25 -10.57
C VAL A 301 -5.04 -17.23 -9.04
N LYS A 302 -4.27 -16.34 -8.41
CA LYS A 302 -4.20 -16.20 -6.96
C LYS A 302 -5.56 -15.88 -6.34
N ILE A 303 -6.33 -14.98 -6.96
CA ILE A 303 -7.69 -14.65 -6.50
C ILE A 303 -8.61 -15.89 -6.60
N ALA A 304 -8.57 -16.62 -7.72
CA ALA A 304 -9.36 -17.83 -7.92
C ALA A 304 -9.04 -18.91 -6.87
N ASP A 305 -7.76 -19.08 -6.52
CA ASP A 305 -7.34 -20.03 -5.49
C ASP A 305 -7.85 -19.63 -4.10
N LEU A 306 -7.77 -18.34 -3.73
CA LEU A 306 -8.31 -17.84 -2.46
C LEU A 306 -9.84 -18.01 -2.35
N VAL A 307 -10.56 -17.89 -3.47
CA VAL A 307 -12.01 -18.18 -3.51
C VAL A 307 -12.28 -19.67 -3.31
N LYS A 308 -11.52 -20.57 -3.95
CA LYS A 308 -11.64 -22.03 -3.75
C LYS A 308 -11.31 -22.45 -2.32
N GLU A 309 -10.31 -21.84 -1.70
CA GLU A 309 -9.92 -22.05 -0.30
C GLU A 309 -10.93 -21.47 0.71
N GLY A 310 -11.91 -20.70 0.26
CA GLY A 310 -12.90 -20.03 1.10
C GLY A 310 -12.36 -18.83 1.89
N LYS A 311 -11.13 -18.38 1.63
CA LYS A 311 -10.49 -17.23 2.30
C LYS A 311 -11.07 -15.89 1.83
N VAL A 312 -11.49 -15.81 0.57
CA VAL A 312 -12.21 -14.66 0.01
C VAL A 312 -13.55 -15.14 -0.52
N GLN A 313 -14.63 -14.58 0.01
CA GLN A 313 -15.99 -14.91 -0.38
C GLN A 313 -16.60 -13.78 -1.21
N GLY A 314 -17.74 -14.02 -1.85
CA GLY A 314 -18.49 -12.98 -2.56
C GLY A 314 -18.07 -12.76 -4.02
N ILE A 315 -17.11 -13.50 -4.57
CA ILE A 315 -16.71 -13.45 -5.97
C ILE A 315 -17.42 -14.56 -6.75
N ALA A 316 -18.01 -14.21 -7.90
CA ALA A 316 -18.70 -15.14 -8.79
C ALA A 316 -17.85 -15.55 -10.01
N ASP A 317 -17.09 -14.59 -10.60
CA ASP A 317 -16.31 -14.80 -11.82
C ASP A 317 -15.15 -13.79 -11.91
N ILE A 318 -14.12 -14.10 -12.68
CA ILE A 318 -12.98 -13.20 -12.97
C ILE A 318 -12.77 -13.20 -14.46
N ARG A 319 -12.67 -12.01 -15.08
CA ARG A 319 -12.46 -11.82 -16.51
C ARG A 319 -11.34 -10.85 -16.76
N ASP A 320 -10.46 -11.18 -17.66
CA ASP A 320 -9.50 -10.23 -18.21
C ASP A 320 -10.06 -9.64 -19.51
N GLU A 321 -10.38 -8.34 -19.45
CA GLU A 321 -10.87 -7.55 -20.60
C GLU A 321 -9.80 -6.54 -21.07
N THR A 322 -8.53 -6.76 -20.66
CA THR A 322 -7.38 -5.92 -21.03
C THR A 322 -7.17 -5.95 -22.54
N SER A 323 -7.02 -4.77 -23.14
CA SER A 323 -6.74 -4.64 -24.57
C SER A 323 -5.96 -3.35 -24.85
N GLY A 324 -5.38 -3.25 -26.06
CA GLY A 324 -4.71 -2.02 -26.49
C GLY A 324 -5.63 -0.78 -26.55
N ARG A 325 -6.95 -0.96 -26.52
CA ARG A 325 -7.94 0.15 -26.51
C ARG A 325 -8.41 0.50 -25.11
N THR A 326 -8.62 -0.51 -24.26
CA THR A 326 -9.16 -0.33 -22.89
C THR A 326 -8.08 -0.08 -21.85
N GLY A 327 -6.83 -0.39 -22.17
CA GLY A 327 -5.76 -0.49 -21.17
C GLY A 327 -5.98 -1.69 -20.26
N GLN A 328 -5.39 -1.68 -19.08
CA GLN A 328 -5.57 -2.69 -18.04
C GLN A 328 -7.03 -2.72 -17.58
N ARG A 329 -7.68 -3.88 -17.65
CA ARG A 329 -9.08 -4.05 -17.24
C ARG A 329 -9.33 -5.49 -16.76
N LEU A 330 -9.05 -5.75 -15.50
CA LEU A 330 -9.37 -7.03 -14.84
C LEU A 330 -10.71 -6.85 -14.11
N VAL A 331 -11.74 -7.59 -14.55
CA VAL A 331 -13.11 -7.49 -14.03
C VAL A 331 -13.38 -8.66 -13.09
N ILE A 332 -13.66 -8.35 -11.83
CA ILE A 332 -14.02 -9.30 -10.78
C ILE A 332 -15.51 -9.17 -10.54
N VAL A 333 -16.29 -10.16 -11.00
CA VAL A 333 -17.76 -10.17 -10.91
C VAL A 333 -18.19 -10.62 -9.53
N MET A 334 -19.05 -9.85 -8.88
CA MET A 334 -19.52 -10.10 -7.53
C MET A 334 -20.74 -11.06 -7.50
N LYS A 335 -20.94 -11.80 -6.40
CA LYS A 335 -22.21 -12.43 -6.07
C LYS A 335 -23.22 -11.36 -5.67
N ARG A 336 -24.53 -11.65 -5.78
CA ARG A 336 -25.60 -10.65 -5.55
C ARG A 336 -25.67 -10.15 -4.11
N ASP A 337 -25.32 -10.99 -3.17
CA ASP A 337 -25.33 -10.79 -1.71
C ASP A 337 -23.98 -10.27 -1.16
N ALA A 338 -23.01 -9.98 -2.02
CA ALA A 338 -21.67 -9.60 -1.58
C ALA A 338 -21.55 -8.08 -1.43
N ILE A 339 -20.91 -7.65 -0.36
CA ILE A 339 -20.59 -6.24 -0.11
C ILE A 339 -19.25 -5.90 -0.77
N PRO A 340 -19.22 -5.05 -1.82
CA PRO A 340 -18.03 -4.81 -2.63
C PRO A 340 -16.83 -4.32 -1.83
N LYS A 341 -17.03 -3.41 -0.86
CA LYS A 341 -15.94 -2.88 -0.02
C LYS A 341 -15.25 -3.96 0.80
N VAL A 342 -16.02 -4.87 1.38
CA VAL A 342 -15.48 -5.97 2.22
C VAL A 342 -14.67 -6.94 1.36
N VAL A 343 -15.18 -7.30 0.18
CA VAL A 343 -14.44 -8.17 -0.75
C VAL A 343 -13.15 -7.49 -1.21
N LEU A 344 -13.23 -6.21 -1.57
CA LEU A 344 -12.07 -5.42 -2.00
C LEU A 344 -11.00 -5.33 -0.90
N ASN A 345 -11.39 -5.09 0.35
CA ASN A 345 -10.47 -5.04 1.48
C ASN A 345 -9.79 -6.41 1.72
N ASN A 346 -10.55 -7.49 1.62
CA ASN A 346 -9.97 -8.84 1.69
C ASN A 346 -9.00 -9.13 0.53
N LEU A 347 -9.31 -8.64 -0.67
CA LEU A 347 -8.39 -8.75 -1.81
C LEU A 347 -7.10 -7.95 -1.58
N TYR A 348 -7.16 -6.73 -1.05
CA TYR A 348 -5.97 -5.95 -0.69
C TYR A 348 -5.11 -6.65 0.36
N LYS A 349 -5.74 -7.34 1.33
CA LYS A 349 -5.01 -8.05 2.39
C LYS A 349 -4.32 -9.32 1.90
N HIS A 350 -4.93 -10.06 0.99
CA HIS A 350 -4.51 -11.41 0.63
C HIS A 350 -3.89 -11.55 -0.76
N THR A 351 -3.88 -10.48 -1.56
CA THR A 351 -3.38 -10.49 -2.94
C THR A 351 -2.45 -9.31 -3.22
N GLN A 352 -1.82 -9.35 -4.38
CA GLN A 352 -0.95 -8.28 -4.89
C GLN A 352 -1.70 -7.05 -5.43
N LEU A 353 -3.02 -6.94 -5.21
CA LEU A 353 -3.74 -5.68 -5.40
C LEU A 353 -3.24 -4.60 -4.42
N GLN A 354 -2.61 -5.00 -3.32
CA GLN A 354 -1.78 -4.15 -2.49
C GLN A 354 -0.45 -4.85 -2.23
N GLU A 355 0.67 -4.19 -2.56
CA GLU A 355 2.02 -4.76 -2.49
C GLU A 355 3.01 -3.72 -1.98
N ASN A 356 4.10 -4.16 -1.37
CA ASN A 356 5.16 -3.28 -0.90
C ASN A 356 6.32 -3.28 -1.90
N PHE A 357 6.69 -2.09 -2.39
CA PHE A 357 7.92 -1.89 -3.12
C PHE A 357 9.07 -1.68 -2.13
N GLY A 358 9.92 -2.69 -1.99
CA GLY A 358 11.12 -2.59 -1.14
C GLY A 358 12.22 -1.81 -1.85
N ALA A 359 12.28 -0.50 -1.65
CA ALA A 359 13.34 0.32 -2.24
C ALA A 359 14.70 -0.01 -1.63
N ASN A 360 15.70 -0.27 -2.47
CA ASN A 360 17.11 -0.39 -2.13
C ASN A 360 17.92 0.33 -3.21
N MET A 361 18.30 1.56 -2.92
CA MET A 361 18.87 2.50 -3.87
C MET A 361 20.40 2.31 -3.94
N LEU A 362 20.82 1.16 -4.46
CA LEU A 362 22.20 0.73 -4.62
C LEU A 362 22.67 0.97 -6.06
N ALA A 363 23.78 1.69 -6.25
CA ALA A 363 24.39 1.96 -7.55
C ALA A 363 25.91 1.88 -7.47
N ILE A 364 26.57 1.80 -8.62
CA ILE A 364 28.02 1.85 -8.74
C ILE A 364 28.45 3.32 -8.76
N VAL A 365 29.36 3.69 -7.87
CA VAL A 365 30.00 5.00 -7.77
C VAL A 365 31.51 4.78 -7.80
N ASP A 366 32.17 5.28 -8.82
CA ASP A 366 33.62 5.13 -9.02
C ASP A 366 34.09 3.66 -8.88
N GLY A 367 33.36 2.74 -9.52
CA GLY A 367 33.65 1.30 -9.50
C GLY A 367 33.24 0.57 -8.20
N VAL A 368 32.67 1.24 -7.20
CA VAL A 368 32.29 0.67 -5.90
C VAL A 368 30.78 0.72 -5.71
N PRO A 369 30.11 -0.39 -5.29
CA PRO A 369 28.69 -0.39 -4.98
C PRO A 369 28.41 0.43 -3.71
N ARG A 370 27.48 1.39 -3.78
CA ARG A 370 27.08 2.24 -2.65
C ARG A 370 25.55 2.37 -2.59
N THR A 371 24.98 2.25 -1.40
CA THR A 371 23.60 2.64 -1.15
C THR A 371 23.57 4.16 -0.96
N LEU A 372 22.79 4.84 -1.78
CA LEU A 372 22.75 6.30 -1.81
C LEU A 372 21.37 6.80 -1.37
N ALA A 373 21.34 7.94 -0.70
CA ALA A 373 20.17 8.78 -0.53
C ALA A 373 19.90 9.56 -1.82
N ILE A 374 18.71 10.15 -1.97
CA ILE A 374 18.30 10.81 -3.22
C ILE A 374 19.22 11.98 -3.59
N ASP A 375 19.72 12.72 -2.60
CA ASP A 375 20.69 13.80 -2.76
C ASP A 375 21.96 13.31 -3.45
N GLY A 376 22.44 12.11 -3.09
CA GLY A 376 23.62 11.51 -3.70
C GLY A 376 23.44 11.22 -5.20
N PHE A 377 22.29 10.71 -5.62
CA PHE A 377 22.04 10.47 -7.04
C PHE A 377 22.06 11.75 -7.87
N ILE A 378 21.44 12.80 -7.38
CA ILE A 378 21.43 14.11 -8.05
C ILE A 378 22.85 14.70 -8.09
N THR A 379 23.58 14.67 -6.97
CA THR A 379 24.93 15.22 -6.88
C THR A 379 25.92 14.52 -7.84
N TYR A 380 25.90 13.17 -7.89
CA TYR A 380 26.79 12.43 -8.80
C TYR A 380 26.42 12.64 -10.26
N TRP A 381 25.14 12.72 -10.59
CA TRP A 381 24.70 13.03 -11.95
C TRP A 381 25.10 14.47 -12.36
N VAL A 382 24.90 15.47 -11.50
CA VAL A 382 25.30 16.85 -11.75
C VAL A 382 26.82 16.95 -11.96
N LYS A 383 27.61 16.27 -11.13
CA LYS A 383 29.06 16.20 -11.31
C LYS A 383 29.45 15.64 -12.68
N HIS A 384 28.80 14.57 -13.10
CA HIS A 384 29.02 13.97 -14.42
C HIS A 384 28.65 14.94 -15.56
N GLN A 385 27.52 15.64 -15.44
CA GLN A 385 27.11 16.62 -16.46
C GLN A 385 28.09 17.79 -16.57
N ILE A 386 28.61 18.31 -15.47
CA ILE A 386 29.64 19.35 -15.50
C ILE A 386 30.88 18.84 -16.24
N GLU A 387 31.30 17.61 -15.98
CA GLU A 387 32.45 17.01 -16.68
C GLU A 387 32.19 16.88 -18.18
N VAL A 388 30.98 16.41 -18.58
CA VAL A 388 30.56 16.31 -19.98
C VAL A 388 30.59 17.68 -20.66
N ILE A 389 30.08 18.73 -20.01
CA ILE A 389 30.09 20.10 -20.56
C ILE A 389 31.51 20.63 -20.72
N VAL A 390 32.36 20.42 -19.73
CA VAL A 390 33.78 20.87 -19.78
C VAL A 390 34.53 20.16 -20.93
N ARG A 391 34.45 18.84 -21.02
CA ARG A 391 35.12 18.05 -22.06
C ARG A 391 34.58 18.38 -23.46
N ARG A 392 33.26 18.49 -23.62
CA ARG A 392 32.64 18.93 -24.86
C ARG A 392 33.15 20.30 -25.30
N THR A 393 33.19 21.23 -24.39
CA THR A 393 33.63 22.61 -24.67
C THR A 393 35.11 22.65 -25.03
N GLN A 394 35.95 21.86 -24.35
CA GLN A 394 37.37 21.71 -24.70
C GLN A 394 37.56 21.15 -26.10
N PHE A 395 36.80 20.09 -26.46
CA PHE A 395 36.88 19.51 -27.79
C PHE A 395 36.47 20.52 -28.86
N ARG A 396 35.35 21.26 -28.63
CA ARG A 396 34.87 22.29 -29.54
C ARG A 396 35.84 23.45 -29.67
N LEU A 397 36.49 23.86 -28.55
CA LEU A 397 37.50 24.89 -28.53
C LEU A 397 38.72 24.49 -29.37
N GLN A 398 39.30 23.30 -29.13
CA GLN A 398 40.44 22.80 -29.89
C GLN A 398 40.14 22.72 -31.38
N LYS A 399 38.94 22.26 -31.73
CA LYS A 399 38.50 22.21 -33.13
C LYS A 399 38.36 23.60 -33.75
N ALA A 400 37.76 24.54 -33.02
CA ALA A 400 37.60 25.92 -33.49
C ALA A 400 38.94 26.63 -33.62
N GLU A 401 39.86 26.42 -32.68
CA GLU A 401 41.22 26.98 -32.73
C GLU A 401 42.00 26.43 -33.91
N ALA A 402 41.93 25.12 -34.16
CA ALA A 402 42.59 24.49 -35.30
C ALA A 402 42.05 25.02 -36.63
N GLU A 403 40.74 25.20 -36.75
CA GLU A 403 40.12 25.77 -37.95
C GLU A 403 40.44 27.26 -38.11
N ALA A 404 40.36 28.04 -37.02
CA ALA A 404 40.74 29.46 -37.01
C ALA A 404 42.18 29.68 -37.39
N HIS A 405 43.09 28.81 -36.94
CA HIS A 405 44.49 28.79 -37.28
C HIS A 405 44.70 28.68 -38.79
N ILE A 406 44.00 27.77 -39.45
CA ILE A 406 44.04 27.63 -40.93
C ILE A 406 43.47 28.88 -41.60
N GLN A 407 42.32 29.43 -41.14
CA GLN A 407 41.72 30.62 -41.72
C GLN A 407 42.63 31.85 -41.61
N ARG A 408 43.36 32.03 -40.46
CA ARG A 408 44.38 33.06 -40.30
C ARG A 408 45.48 32.91 -41.35
N GLY A 409 45.93 31.68 -41.65
CA GLY A 409 46.89 31.38 -42.73
C GLY A 409 46.36 31.80 -44.11
N TYR A 410 45.11 31.47 -44.40
CA TYR A 410 44.47 31.88 -45.66
C TYR A 410 44.38 33.41 -45.81
N LEU A 411 44.05 34.16 -44.75
CA LEU A 411 43.99 35.62 -44.78
C LEU A 411 45.36 36.21 -45.09
N LYS A 412 46.42 35.71 -44.45
CA LYS A 412 47.80 36.19 -44.74
C LYS A 412 48.18 35.90 -46.19
N ALA A 413 47.79 34.74 -46.72
CA ALA A 413 48.07 34.38 -48.12
C ALA A 413 47.29 35.23 -49.11
N LEU A 414 46.05 35.61 -48.80
CA LEU A 414 45.18 36.46 -49.63
C LEU A 414 45.66 37.96 -49.62
N ASP A 415 46.23 38.40 -48.49
CA ASP A 415 46.77 39.75 -48.36
C ASP A 415 48.09 39.94 -49.21
N ALA A 416 48.89 38.88 -49.41
CA ALA A 416 50.06 38.84 -50.22
C ALA A 416 49.92 37.91 -51.47
N LEU A 417 48.73 37.91 -52.10
CA LEU A 417 48.37 36.96 -53.13
C LEU A 417 49.33 36.86 -54.30
N ASP A 418 49.78 38.01 -54.87
CA ASP A 418 50.67 38.03 -56.00
C ASP A 418 52.03 37.41 -55.67
N GLU A 419 52.57 37.70 -54.48
CA GLU A 419 53.82 37.18 -54.00
C GLU A 419 53.73 35.68 -53.74
N VAL A 420 52.62 35.17 -53.17
CA VAL A 420 52.37 33.77 -52.97
C VAL A 420 52.31 33.04 -54.27
N ILE A 421 51.61 33.53 -55.29
CA ILE A 421 51.54 32.91 -56.63
C ILE A 421 52.90 32.90 -57.30
N ALA A 422 53.66 33.99 -57.24
CA ALA A 422 54.98 34.07 -57.82
C ALA A 422 55.98 33.11 -57.12
N LEU A 423 55.86 32.93 -55.82
CA LEU A 423 56.70 32.01 -55.03
C LEU A 423 56.39 30.54 -55.42
N ILE A 424 55.10 30.16 -55.43
CA ILE A 424 54.67 28.78 -55.79
C ILE A 424 55.15 28.45 -57.23
N ARG A 425 55.04 29.37 -58.20
CA ARG A 425 55.46 29.17 -59.58
C ARG A 425 56.97 29.02 -59.75
N ARG A 426 57.82 29.63 -58.92
CA ARG A 426 59.25 29.51 -59.02
C ARG A 426 59.86 28.36 -58.22
N SER A 427 59.13 27.78 -57.30
CA SER A 427 59.56 26.65 -56.50
C SER A 427 59.64 25.36 -57.29
N SER A 428 60.73 24.61 -57.11
CA SER A 428 61.01 23.39 -57.84
C SER A 428 60.27 22.19 -57.26
N THR A 429 59.97 22.16 -55.98
CA THR A 429 59.33 21.13 -55.25
C THR A 429 58.21 21.71 -54.35
N VAL A 430 57.30 20.85 -53.88
CA VAL A 430 56.24 21.24 -52.92
C VAL A 430 56.90 21.67 -51.56
N ASP A 431 57.99 21.00 -51.20
CA ASP A 431 58.75 21.34 -49.96
C ASP A 431 59.45 22.69 -50.04
N ASP A 432 60.05 23.04 -51.16
CA ASP A 432 60.63 24.39 -51.40
C ASP A 432 59.54 25.49 -51.33
N ALA A 433 58.34 25.20 -51.87
CA ALA A 433 57.22 26.10 -51.83
C ALA A 433 56.68 26.26 -50.39
N ARG A 434 56.63 25.18 -49.58
CA ARG A 434 56.24 25.23 -48.17
C ARG A 434 57.14 26.09 -47.36
N GLU A 435 58.48 25.81 -47.40
CA GLU A 435 59.49 26.57 -46.69
C GLU A 435 59.53 28.09 -47.10
N GLY A 436 59.36 28.34 -48.41
CA GLY A 436 59.19 29.64 -48.95
C GLY A 436 58.00 30.41 -48.41
N LEU A 437 56.82 29.77 -48.33
CA LEU A 437 55.61 30.35 -47.77
C LEU A 437 55.73 30.61 -46.25
N MET A 438 56.33 29.66 -45.51
CA MET A 438 56.62 29.87 -44.08
C MET A 438 57.46 31.06 -43.83
N SER A 439 58.49 31.23 -44.64
CA SER A 439 59.43 32.43 -44.56
C SER A 439 58.73 33.74 -44.99
N LEU A 440 57.97 33.71 -46.07
CA LEU A 440 57.32 34.90 -46.68
C LEU A 440 56.22 35.45 -45.78
N LEU A 441 55.32 34.59 -45.28
CA LEU A 441 54.06 34.96 -44.58
C LEU A 441 54.17 34.87 -43.03
N GLY A 442 55.26 34.27 -42.53
CA GLY A 442 55.40 33.98 -41.12
C GLY A 442 54.30 33.06 -40.64
N VAL A 443 54.08 31.99 -41.40
CA VAL A 443 53.09 30.93 -41.12
C VAL A 443 53.82 29.65 -40.75
N ASP A 444 53.21 28.76 -40.07
CA ASP A 444 53.72 27.44 -39.74
C ASP A 444 53.45 26.42 -40.88
N GLN A 445 53.93 25.18 -40.67
CA GLN A 445 53.83 24.14 -41.66
C GLN A 445 52.37 23.80 -42.01
N ILE A 446 51.50 23.71 -40.98
CA ILE A 446 50.06 23.37 -41.12
C ILE A 446 49.34 24.42 -41.98
N GLN A 447 49.63 25.70 -41.71
CA GLN A 447 49.11 26.83 -42.50
C GLN A 447 49.65 26.83 -43.91
N ALA A 448 50.96 26.59 -44.10
CA ALA A 448 51.57 26.52 -45.42
C ALA A 448 51.04 25.37 -46.28
N ASP A 449 50.86 24.20 -45.71
CA ASP A 449 50.23 23.05 -46.36
C ASP A 449 48.80 23.36 -46.76
N ALA A 450 48.03 23.98 -45.88
CA ALA A 450 46.66 24.40 -46.17
C ALA A 450 46.58 25.41 -47.34
N ILE A 451 47.51 26.38 -47.38
CA ILE A 451 47.65 27.38 -48.46
C ILE A 451 47.97 26.66 -49.79
N LEU A 452 48.91 25.68 -49.81
CA LEU A 452 49.24 24.89 -50.98
C LEU A 452 48.10 24.06 -51.50
N ALA A 453 47.26 23.57 -50.60
CA ALA A 453 46.06 22.80 -50.91
C ALA A 453 44.86 23.65 -51.37
N MET A 454 45.00 24.99 -51.30
CA MET A 454 43.87 25.90 -51.55
C MET A 454 43.47 25.89 -53.04
N GLN A 455 42.17 25.72 -53.28
CA GLN A 455 41.64 25.73 -54.65
C GLN A 455 41.61 27.16 -55.21
N LEU A 456 42.00 27.34 -56.51
CA LEU A 456 42.03 28.62 -57.20
C LEU A 456 40.71 29.41 -57.14
N ARG A 457 39.57 28.74 -57.05
CA ARG A 457 38.28 29.40 -56.92
C ARG A 457 38.14 30.24 -55.64
N ARG A 458 38.87 29.90 -54.57
CA ARG A 458 38.87 30.65 -53.29
C ARG A 458 39.54 31.99 -53.36
N LEU A 459 40.25 32.31 -54.45
CA LEU A 459 40.88 33.59 -54.71
C LEU A 459 39.89 34.65 -55.17
N ALA A 460 38.66 34.31 -55.52
CA ALA A 460 37.60 35.28 -55.89
C ALA A 460 37.19 36.18 -54.72
N ALA A 461 36.89 37.45 -54.99
CA ALA A 461 36.53 38.45 -53.97
C ALA A 461 35.40 38.02 -53.05
N LEU A 462 34.38 37.33 -53.58
CA LEU A 462 33.26 36.77 -52.77
C LEU A 462 33.73 35.66 -51.81
N GLU A 463 34.69 34.86 -52.18
CA GLU A 463 35.23 33.78 -51.31
C GLU A 463 36.13 34.37 -50.22
N ARG A 464 36.84 35.45 -50.49
CA ARG A 464 37.61 36.20 -49.47
C ARG A 464 36.71 36.73 -48.35
N GLN A 465 35.53 37.25 -48.68
CA GLN A 465 34.54 37.69 -47.64
C GLN A 465 34.07 36.51 -46.79
N LYS A 466 33.80 35.36 -47.37
CA LYS A 466 33.43 34.17 -46.62
C LYS A 466 34.51 33.71 -45.64
N ILE A 467 35.79 33.81 -46.05
CA ILE A 467 36.93 33.47 -45.17
C ILE A 467 37.01 34.46 -44.00
N LEU A 468 36.81 35.77 -44.25
CA LEU A 468 36.76 36.78 -43.19
C LEU A 468 35.59 36.54 -42.22
N ASP A 469 34.39 36.30 -42.77
CA ASP A 469 33.19 36.03 -41.97
C ASP A 469 33.35 34.75 -41.12
N LEU A 470 33.95 33.71 -41.69
CA LEU A 470 34.20 32.45 -40.99
C LEU A 470 35.26 32.64 -39.88
N ALA A 471 36.35 33.37 -40.17
CA ALA A 471 37.37 33.69 -39.18
C ALA A 471 36.79 34.48 -38.00
N ALA A 472 35.99 35.52 -38.28
CA ALA A 472 35.33 36.30 -37.23
C ALA A 472 34.36 35.45 -36.39
N LYS A 473 33.62 34.53 -37.02
CA LYS A 473 32.74 33.61 -36.34
C LYS A 473 33.51 32.65 -35.44
N LEU A 474 34.61 32.07 -35.91
CA LEU A 474 35.46 31.18 -35.13
C LEU A 474 36.08 31.89 -33.91
N GLU A 475 36.56 33.13 -34.10
CA GLU A 475 37.08 33.94 -32.99
C GLU A 475 36.02 34.21 -31.92
N ALA A 476 34.79 34.49 -32.32
CA ALA A 476 33.68 34.66 -31.40
C ALA A 476 33.37 33.37 -30.65
N GLN A 477 33.36 32.20 -31.34
CA GLN A 477 33.17 30.89 -30.73
C GLN A 477 34.31 30.53 -29.75
N ILE A 478 35.55 30.77 -30.12
CA ILE A 478 36.71 30.56 -29.25
C ILE A 478 36.55 31.33 -27.93
N LYS A 479 36.22 32.62 -28.03
CA LYS A 479 35.99 33.48 -26.86
C LYS A 479 34.80 32.98 -25.99
N GLU A 480 33.75 32.48 -26.63
CA GLU A 480 32.61 31.89 -25.93
C GLU A 480 33.04 30.64 -25.17
N TYR A 481 33.73 29.70 -25.82
CA TYR A 481 34.20 28.46 -25.20
C TYR A 481 35.18 28.69 -24.07
N GLU A 482 36.14 29.64 -24.23
CA GLU A 482 37.02 30.06 -23.16
C GLU A 482 36.26 30.63 -21.96
N GLY A 483 35.18 31.40 -22.22
CA GLY A 483 34.28 31.93 -21.21
C GLY A 483 33.57 30.84 -20.43
N ILE A 484 33.04 29.82 -21.12
CA ILE A 484 32.36 28.68 -20.51
C ILE A 484 33.36 27.89 -19.65
N LEU A 485 34.58 27.62 -20.14
CA LEU A 485 35.56 26.87 -19.39
C LEU A 485 36.05 27.63 -18.12
N ALA A 486 36.09 28.95 -18.18
CA ALA A 486 36.49 29.79 -17.05
C ALA A 486 35.40 29.99 -15.99
N SER A 487 34.13 29.73 -16.31
CA SER A 487 32.98 30.05 -15.44
C SER A 487 32.14 28.80 -15.07
N PRO A 488 32.30 28.27 -13.86
CA PRO A 488 31.43 27.19 -13.35
C PRO A 488 29.92 27.56 -13.35
N GLU A 489 29.60 28.84 -13.24
CA GLU A 489 28.22 29.33 -13.32
C GLU A 489 27.63 29.14 -14.72
N GLN A 490 28.38 29.49 -15.78
CA GLN A 490 27.98 29.27 -17.16
C GLN A 490 27.80 27.76 -17.46
N GLN A 491 28.70 26.92 -16.97
CA GLN A 491 28.61 25.46 -17.11
C GLN A 491 27.33 24.94 -16.52
N ARG A 492 26.95 25.35 -15.30
CA ARG A 492 25.68 25.00 -14.65
C ARG A 492 24.47 25.56 -15.42
N GLY A 493 24.57 26.82 -15.90
CA GLY A 493 23.53 27.45 -16.71
C GLY A 493 23.18 26.65 -17.97
N ILE A 494 24.19 26.15 -18.68
CA ILE A 494 23.99 25.29 -19.86
C ILE A 494 23.24 24.00 -19.51
N ILE A 495 23.58 23.36 -18.38
CA ILE A 495 22.87 22.13 -17.96
C ILE A 495 21.41 22.42 -17.62
N VAL A 496 21.13 23.57 -16.98
CA VAL A 496 19.75 24.01 -16.68
C VAL A 496 18.95 24.23 -17.97
N GLU A 497 19.51 24.92 -18.95
CA GLU A 497 18.86 25.14 -20.25
C GLU A 497 18.57 23.83 -20.99
N GLU A 498 19.53 22.92 -20.99
CA GLU A 498 19.41 21.59 -21.59
C GLU A 498 18.34 20.73 -20.90
N LEU A 499 18.23 20.80 -19.56
CA LEU A 499 17.16 20.15 -18.82
C LEU A 499 15.79 20.75 -19.12
N ASP A 500 15.67 22.08 -19.22
CA ASP A 500 14.41 22.77 -19.54
C ASP A 500 13.93 22.39 -20.97
N GLU A 501 14.86 22.27 -21.93
CA GLU A 501 14.55 21.76 -23.28
C GLU A 501 14.01 20.33 -23.23
N LEU A 502 14.66 19.45 -22.48
CA LEU A 502 14.26 18.06 -22.31
C LEU A 502 12.88 17.92 -21.65
N VAL A 503 12.63 18.66 -20.57
CA VAL A 503 11.35 18.68 -19.88
C VAL A 503 10.23 19.19 -20.79
N THR A 504 10.50 20.21 -21.58
CA THR A 504 9.54 20.76 -22.53
C THR A 504 9.15 19.75 -23.60
N ARG A 505 10.12 18.95 -24.08
CA ARG A 505 9.93 18.00 -25.17
C ARG A 505 9.39 16.65 -24.72
N TYR A 506 9.82 16.14 -23.55
CA TYR A 506 9.55 14.77 -23.12
C TYR A 506 8.83 14.66 -21.76
N GLY A 507 8.68 15.78 -21.04
CA GLY A 507 8.00 15.77 -19.75
C GLY A 507 6.51 15.53 -19.88
N ASP A 508 6.00 14.59 -19.07
CA ASP A 508 4.59 14.24 -18.97
C ASP A 508 4.08 14.38 -17.53
N ASP A 509 2.79 14.21 -17.34
CA ASP A 509 2.18 14.27 -16.01
C ASP A 509 2.45 12.98 -15.22
N ARG A 510 2.44 13.09 -13.90
CA ARG A 510 2.55 11.97 -12.98
C ARG A 510 1.43 10.94 -13.23
N ARG A 511 1.79 9.67 -13.27
CA ARG A 511 0.84 8.55 -13.40
C ARG A 511 0.40 8.00 -12.05
N THR A 512 1.33 7.87 -11.11
CA THR A 512 1.07 7.30 -9.79
C THR A 512 0.50 8.36 -8.84
N THR A 513 -0.67 8.10 -8.24
CA THR A 513 -1.29 8.98 -7.25
C THR A 513 -0.73 8.71 -5.85
N ILE A 514 -0.38 9.73 -5.09
CA ILE A 514 0.08 9.61 -3.71
C ILE A 514 -1.05 10.02 -2.76
N LEU A 515 -1.50 9.11 -1.91
CA LEU A 515 -2.54 9.35 -0.90
C LEU A 515 -1.88 9.76 0.41
N HIS A 516 -1.86 11.08 0.67
CA HIS A 516 -1.32 11.66 1.89
C HIS A 516 -2.23 11.36 3.10
N GLY A 517 -1.64 11.08 4.26
CA GLY A 517 -2.40 10.88 5.51
C GLY A 517 -3.09 9.51 5.65
N TYR A 518 -2.86 8.59 4.70
CA TYR A 518 -3.37 7.23 4.73
C TYR A 518 -2.18 6.25 4.69
N ASP A 519 -2.01 5.46 5.75
CA ASP A 519 -0.91 4.49 5.88
C ASP A 519 -1.23 3.10 5.32
N GLY A 520 -2.49 2.90 4.90
CA GLY A 520 -2.96 1.65 4.31
C GLY A 520 -3.12 0.50 5.29
N ASP A 521 -3.07 0.78 6.59
CA ASP A 521 -3.39 -0.22 7.59
C ASP A 521 -4.90 -0.46 7.65
N MET A 522 -5.30 -1.71 7.44
CA MET A 522 -6.68 -2.16 7.53
C MET A 522 -6.90 -2.82 8.88
N SER A 523 -7.94 -2.36 9.60
CA SER A 523 -8.40 -3.02 10.82
C SER A 523 -9.10 -4.35 10.48
N MET A 524 -9.27 -5.22 11.48
CA MET A 524 -10.10 -6.43 11.29
C MET A 524 -11.54 -6.07 10.95
N GLU A 525 -12.02 -4.92 11.39
CA GLU A 525 -13.37 -4.41 11.12
C GLU A 525 -13.60 -4.13 9.64
N ASP A 526 -12.59 -3.58 8.93
CA ASP A 526 -12.68 -3.29 7.49
C ASP A 526 -12.86 -4.54 6.61
N LEU A 527 -12.62 -5.73 7.19
CA LEU A 527 -12.72 -7.03 6.53
C LEU A 527 -14.03 -7.76 6.80
N ILE A 528 -14.84 -7.23 7.72
CA ILE A 528 -16.08 -7.83 8.19
C ILE A 528 -17.24 -6.93 7.78
N PRO A 529 -18.31 -7.47 7.16
CA PRO A 529 -19.49 -6.68 6.86
C PRO A 529 -20.15 -6.17 8.13
N GLU A 530 -20.62 -4.92 8.11
CA GLU A 530 -21.49 -4.39 9.15
C GLU A 530 -22.90 -4.92 8.92
N GLU A 531 -23.34 -5.85 9.73
CA GLU A 531 -24.65 -6.51 9.65
C GLU A 531 -25.32 -6.50 11.01
N GLU A 532 -26.66 -6.41 11.03
CA GLU A 532 -27.44 -6.57 12.25
C GLU A 532 -27.45 -8.03 12.70
N MET A 533 -27.15 -8.22 13.96
CA MET A 533 -27.06 -9.53 14.61
C MET A 533 -27.85 -9.57 15.88
N VAL A 534 -28.39 -10.73 16.19
CA VAL A 534 -29.00 -11.03 17.47
C VAL A 534 -28.00 -11.74 18.37
N ILE A 535 -27.69 -11.16 19.52
CA ILE A 535 -26.89 -11.80 20.57
C ILE A 535 -27.80 -12.50 21.54
N THR A 536 -27.51 -13.77 21.76
CA THR A 536 -28.22 -14.60 22.76
C THR A 536 -27.20 -15.09 23.79
N VAL A 537 -27.47 -14.83 25.07
CA VAL A 537 -26.65 -15.34 26.18
C VAL A 537 -27.52 -16.10 27.15
N THR A 538 -27.08 -17.31 27.52
CA THR A 538 -27.81 -18.16 28.46
C THR A 538 -27.23 -18.01 29.88
N ARG A 539 -28.03 -18.34 30.91
CA ARG A 539 -27.61 -18.40 32.31
C ARG A 539 -26.44 -19.38 32.51
N GLY A 540 -26.36 -20.43 31.70
CA GLY A 540 -25.27 -21.39 31.73
C GLY A 540 -23.97 -20.84 31.11
N GLY A 541 -23.92 -19.57 30.72
CA GLY A 541 -22.73 -18.91 30.19
C GLY A 541 -22.44 -19.19 28.71
N TYR A 542 -23.43 -19.63 27.93
CA TYR A 542 -23.26 -19.81 26.48
C TYR A 542 -23.69 -18.56 25.73
N VAL A 543 -22.88 -18.12 24.77
CA VAL A 543 -23.15 -16.97 23.92
C VAL A 543 -23.09 -17.36 22.45
N LYS A 544 -23.95 -16.78 21.64
CA LYS A 544 -23.94 -16.86 20.19
C LYS A 544 -24.43 -15.56 19.57
N ARG A 545 -24.00 -15.31 18.33
CA ARG A 545 -24.61 -14.32 17.44
C ARG A 545 -25.36 -15.03 16.32
N THR A 546 -26.48 -14.50 15.91
CA THR A 546 -27.32 -15.06 14.84
C THR A 546 -27.75 -13.91 13.95
N ARG A 547 -27.69 -14.08 12.61
CA ARG A 547 -28.21 -13.07 11.69
C ARG A 547 -29.67 -12.79 11.94
N ILE A 548 -30.05 -11.51 11.89
CA ILE A 548 -31.43 -11.07 12.13
C ILE A 548 -32.41 -11.72 11.15
N ASP A 549 -31.99 -11.99 9.89
CA ASP A 549 -32.80 -12.62 8.86
C ASP A 549 -33.30 -14.02 9.27
N ASN A 550 -32.56 -14.70 10.13
CA ASN A 550 -33.00 -16.00 10.68
C ASN A 550 -34.19 -15.88 11.63
N TYR A 551 -34.59 -14.69 12.04
CA TYR A 551 -35.74 -14.38 12.88
C TYR A 551 -36.90 -13.75 12.09
N ARG A 552 -36.65 -13.18 10.89
CA ARG A 552 -37.67 -12.47 10.09
C ARG A 552 -38.62 -13.32 9.27
N SER A 553 -38.49 -14.66 9.20
CA SER A 553 -39.33 -15.47 8.33
C SER A 553 -40.33 -16.30 9.06
N GLN A 554 -41.56 -15.79 9.31
CA GLN A 554 -42.76 -16.63 9.37
C GLN A 554 -44.03 -15.85 9.01
N HIS A 555 -44.71 -16.25 7.92
CA HIS A 555 -46.04 -15.79 7.57
C HIS A 555 -47.09 -16.19 8.65
N ARG A 556 -48.18 -15.42 8.74
CA ARG A 556 -49.29 -15.62 9.65
C ARG A 556 -49.77 -17.10 9.65
N GLY A 557 -49.77 -17.76 10.83
CA GLY A 557 -50.28 -19.13 11.02
C GLY A 557 -49.26 -20.18 11.44
N GLY A 558 -47.97 -19.83 11.64
CA GLY A 558 -46.92 -20.73 12.13
C GLY A 558 -47.04 -21.00 13.64
N LYS A 559 -46.78 -22.24 14.08
CA LYS A 559 -46.59 -22.58 15.50
C LYS A 559 -45.30 -21.89 15.95
N GLY A 560 -45.34 -21.07 17.01
CA GLY A 560 -44.19 -20.37 17.55
C GLY A 560 -42.90 -21.22 17.60
N VAL A 561 -41.77 -20.69 17.13
CA VAL A 561 -40.50 -21.43 17.03
C VAL A 561 -39.70 -21.21 18.30
N ARG A 562 -39.12 -22.27 18.86
CA ARG A 562 -38.23 -22.21 20.03
C ARG A 562 -36.90 -21.54 19.65
N GLY A 563 -36.46 -20.57 20.43
CA GLY A 563 -35.27 -19.76 20.14
C GLY A 563 -33.91 -20.42 20.38
N ALA A 564 -33.80 -21.61 20.97
CA ALA A 564 -32.60 -22.43 21.12
C ALA A 564 -32.98 -23.84 21.65
N GLN A 565 -32.21 -24.87 21.28
CA GLN A 565 -32.23 -26.15 22.00
C GLN A 565 -31.34 -26.01 23.24
N LEU A 566 -31.96 -25.52 24.31
CA LEU A 566 -31.31 -25.42 25.61
C LEU A 566 -31.32 -26.77 26.33
N ARG A 567 -30.37 -27.05 27.25
CA ARG A 567 -30.50 -28.10 28.25
C ARG A 567 -31.75 -27.82 29.07
N ALA A 568 -32.31 -28.87 29.67
CA ALA A 568 -33.59 -28.76 30.41
C ALA A 568 -33.62 -27.70 31.52
N ASP A 569 -32.46 -27.23 31.93
CA ASP A 569 -32.17 -26.30 33.03
C ASP A 569 -31.48 -25.01 32.64
N ASP A 570 -31.23 -24.75 31.32
CA ASP A 570 -30.60 -23.50 30.89
C ASP A 570 -31.65 -22.54 30.27
N ILE A 571 -31.45 -21.23 30.47
CA ILE A 571 -32.43 -20.19 30.12
C ILE A 571 -31.68 -19.07 29.42
N VAL A 572 -32.29 -18.49 28.36
CA VAL A 572 -31.82 -17.26 27.77
C VAL A 572 -31.97 -16.11 28.77
N GLU A 573 -30.86 -15.51 29.17
CA GLU A 573 -30.79 -14.41 30.15
C GLU A 573 -30.66 -13.04 29.46
N HIS A 574 -29.89 -12.96 28.38
CA HIS A 574 -29.76 -11.76 27.57
C HIS A 574 -30.07 -12.05 26.11
N PHE A 575 -30.90 -11.23 25.53
CA PHE A 575 -31.32 -11.28 24.13
C PHE A 575 -31.46 -9.83 23.63
N PHE A 576 -30.63 -9.42 22.64
CA PHE A 576 -30.68 -8.06 22.10
C PHE A 576 -30.11 -8.04 20.69
N VAL A 577 -30.54 -7.02 19.93
CA VAL A 577 -30.01 -6.72 18.58
C VAL A 577 -28.82 -5.80 18.69
N THR A 578 -27.78 -6.08 17.92
CA THR A 578 -26.56 -5.26 17.81
C THR A 578 -26.03 -5.32 16.38
N THR A 579 -25.03 -4.52 16.04
CA THR A 579 -24.30 -4.69 14.77
C THR A 579 -22.98 -5.43 15.02
N THR A 580 -22.45 -6.08 13.97
CA THR A 580 -21.17 -6.80 14.04
C THR A 580 -20.03 -5.95 14.59
N HIS A 581 -20.03 -4.64 14.35
CA HIS A 581 -18.94 -3.72 14.73
C HIS A 581 -19.10 -3.07 16.11
N HIS A 582 -20.22 -3.28 16.79
CA HIS A 582 -20.42 -2.73 18.14
C HIS A 582 -19.55 -3.42 19.20
N TRP A 583 -19.20 -2.68 20.24
CA TRP A 583 -18.59 -3.22 21.44
C TRP A 583 -19.66 -3.83 22.35
N LEU A 584 -19.39 -5.01 22.84
CA LEU A 584 -20.15 -5.65 23.92
C LEU A 584 -19.34 -5.55 25.21
N LEU A 585 -19.92 -4.88 26.21
CA LEU A 585 -19.33 -4.73 27.55
C LEU A 585 -19.96 -5.74 28.48
N PHE A 586 -19.19 -6.71 28.96
CA PHE A 586 -19.63 -7.77 29.87
C PHE A 586 -19.26 -7.42 31.31
N PHE A 587 -20.23 -7.10 32.12
CA PHE A 587 -20.06 -6.81 33.52
C PHE A 587 -20.27 -8.04 34.39
N THR A 588 -19.41 -8.23 35.40
CA THR A 588 -19.42 -9.43 36.23
C THR A 588 -19.88 -9.08 37.68
N ASN A 589 -20.35 -10.10 38.37
CA ASN A 589 -20.73 -10.02 39.78
C ASN A 589 -19.61 -9.50 40.68
N THR A 590 -18.36 -9.69 40.29
CA THR A 590 -17.15 -9.23 40.99
C THR A 590 -16.79 -7.76 40.72
N GLY A 591 -17.63 -7.03 39.94
CA GLY A 591 -17.41 -5.63 39.63
C GLY A 591 -16.33 -5.38 38.58
N ARG A 592 -16.03 -6.36 37.76
CA ARG A 592 -15.14 -6.22 36.59
C ARG A 592 -15.95 -6.04 35.31
N VAL A 593 -15.29 -5.49 34.28
CA VAL A 593 -15.83 -5.40 32.94
C VAL A 593 -14.84 -5.94 31.95
N TYR A 594 -15.33 -6.74 31.02
CA TYR A 594 -14.62 -7.24 29.84
C TYR A 594 -15.27 -6.65 28.62
N ARG A 595 -14.49 -6.51 27.53
CA ARG A 595 -15.04 -6.07 26.26
C ARG A 595 -14.66 -7.02 25.13
N ALA A 596 -15.56 -7.17 24.18
CA ALA A 596 -15.33 -7.86 22.92
C ALA A 596 -16.14 -7.18 21.82
N LYS A 597 -15.69 -7.27 20.57
CA LYS A 597 -16.51 -6.86 19.44
C LYS A 597 -17.58 -7.91 19.16
N ALA A 598 -18.76 -7.48 18.71
CA ALA A 598 -19.85 -8.42 18.43
C ALA A 598 -19.46 -9.47 17.37
N TYR A 599 -18.57 -9.13 16.42
CA TYR A 599 -18.05 -10.10 15.44
C TYR A 599 -17.15 -11.18 16.03
N GLU A 600 -16.59 -11.00 17.24
CA GLU A 600 -15.76 -12.00 17.93
C GLU A 600 -16.61 -13.11 18.57
N VAL A 601 -17.91 -12.86 18.78
CA VAL A 601 -18.86 -13.87 19.24
C VAL A 601 -19.10 -14.88 18.12
N ALA A 602 -19.07 -16.18 18.44
CA ALA A 602 -19.26 -17.23 17.45
C ALA A 602 -20.64 -17.13 16.79
N GLU A 603 -20.66 -17.18 15.45
CA GLU A 603 -21.89 -17.23 14.66
C GLU A 603 -22.52 -18.62 14.77
N GLY A 604 -23.82 -18.66 14.96
CA GLY A 604 -24.59 -19.92 15.07
C GLY A 604 -26.00 -19.75 14.57
N GLY A 605 -26.56 -20.83 14.05
CA GLY A 605 -27.98 -20.89 13.71
C GLY A 605 -28.85 -20.68 14.95
N ARG A 606 -30.18 -20.42 14.73
CA ARG A 606 -31.14 -20.18 15.78
C ARG A 606 -31.17 -21.31 16.85
N ASP A 607 -31.00 -22.57 16.45
CA ASP A 607 -31.00 -23.74 17.32
C ASP A 607 -29.63 -24.11 17.89
N ALA A 608 -28.53 -23.44 17.46
CA ALA A 608 -27.19 -23.74 17.93
C ALA A 608 -27.01 -23.36 19.41
N LYS A 609 -26.22 -24.13 20.14
CA LYS A 609 -25.91 -23.91 21.55
C LYS A 609 -25.05 -22.66 21.78
N GLY A 610 -24.21 -22.31 20.82
CA GLY A 610 -23.20 -21.26 20.96
C GLY A 610 -21.91 -21.73 21.65
N GLN A 611 -21.00 -20.77 21.94
CA GLN A 611 -19.75 -21.00 22.67
C GLN A 611 -19.88 -20.56 24.12
N HIS A 612 -19.10 -21.16 25.02
CA HIS A 612 -19.03 -20.71 26.40
C HIS A 612 -18.29 -19.39 26.53
N LEU A 613 -18.80 -18.44 27.33
CA LEU A 613 -18.22 -17.11 27.55
C LEU A 613 -16.74 -17.16 28.00
N ALA A 614 -16.34 -18.19 28.77
CA ALA A 614 -14.95 -18.39 29.16
C ALA A 614 -13.98 -18.63 27.98
N ASN A 615 -14.50 -18.98 26.78
CA ASN A 615 -13.68 -19.07 25.56
C ASN A 615 -13.48 -17.71 24.87
N LEU A 616 -14.35 -16.75 25.19
CA LEU A 616 -14.28 -15.39 24.65
C LEU A 616 -13.61 -14.42 25.64
N LEU A 617 -13.89 -14.59 26.94
CA LEU A 617 -13.47 -13.71 28.02
C LEU A 617 -12.59 -14.47 29.01
N ALA A 618 -11.53 -13.84 29.51
CA ALA A 618 -10.64 -14.43 30.54
C ALA A 618 -11.27 -14.30 31.95
N LEU A 619 -12.40 -14.95 32.16
CA LEU A 619 -13.13 -14.93 33.42
C LEU A 619 -12.40 -15.73 34.50
N ALA A 620 -12.48 -15.25 35.75
CA ALA A 620 -12.04 -16.05 36.91
C ALA A 620 -13.04 -17.19 37.21
N PRO A 621 -12.64 -18.25 37.93
CA PRO A 621 -13.50 -19.42 38.18
C PRO A 621 -14.86 -19.12 38.79
N ASP A 622 -14.94 -18.14 39.69
CA ASP A 622 -16.18 -17.74 40.42
C ASP A 622 -16.84 -16.47 39.82
N GLU A 623 -16.39 -16.03 38.66
CA GLU A 623 -16.87 -14.85 38.00
C GLU A 623 -18.00 -15.15 37.01
N GLN A 624 -19.13 -14.49 37.17
CA GLN A 624 -20.34 -14.65 36.35
C GLN A 624 -20.69 -13.29 35.72
N VAL A 625 -21.08 -13.32 34.47
CA VAL A 625 -21.59 -12.15 33.76
C VAL A 625 -23.00 -11.85 34.24
N THR A 626 -23.21 -10.65 34.77
CA THR A 626 -24.48 -10.17 35.30
C THR A 626 -25.19 -9.22 34.36
N GLN A 627 -24.45 -8.48 33.55
CA GLN A 627 -25.02 -7.49 32.64
C GLN A 627 -24.19 -7.41 31.36
N ILE A 628 -24.86 -7.19 30.24
CA ILE A 628 -24.18 -6.92 28.95
C ILE A 628 -24.74 -5.60 28.41
N LEU A 629 -23.84 -4.70 28.00
CA LEU A 629 -24.21 -3.47 27.34
C LEU A 629 -23.68 -3.48 25.90
N ASP A 630 -24.53 -3.07 24.97
CA ASP A 630 -24.18 -2.78 23.58
C ASP A 630 -23.72 -1.33 23.46
N LEU A 631 -22.58 -1.12 22.81
CA LEU A 631 -21.96 0.18 22.66
C LEU A 631 -21.43 0.39 21.25
N ARG A 632 -22.01 1.32 20.53
CA ARG A 632 -21.55 1.68 19.19
C ARG A 632 -20.14 2.32 19.22
N GLN A 633 -19.96 3.31 20.08
CA GLN A 633 -18.69 4.01 20.29
C GLN A 633 -18.60 4.59 21.69
N TYR A 634 -17.39 4.86 22.16
CA TYR A 634 -17.16 5.57 23.40
C TYR A 634 -17.40 7.07 23.18
N ASP A 635 -18.37 7.63 23.92
CA ASP A 635 -18.76 9.04 23.84
C ASP A 635 -18.38 9.77 25.13
N ASP A 636 -17.76 10.95 25.01
CA ASP A 636 -17.33 11.78 26.12
C ASP A 636 -18.53 12.39 26.92
N ALA A 637 -19.69 12.51 26.28
CA ALA A 637 -20.90 13.04 26.91
C ALA A 637 -21.66 12.00 27.75
N SER A 638 -21.32 10.71 27.63
CA SER A 638 -22.01 9.61 28.29
C SER A 638 -21.24 9.08 29.48
N TYR A 639 -21.98 8.61 30.47
CA TYR A 639 -21.47 8.00 31.70
C TYR A 639 -21.95 6.57 31.84
N LEU A 640 -21.10 5.72 32.38
CA LEU A 640 -21.49 4.41 32.89
C LEU A 640 -21.94 4.56 34.33
N LEU A 641 -23.20 4.22 34.65
CA LEU A 641 -23.75 4.15 35.98
C LEU A 641 -23.80 2.70 36.43
N LEU A 642 -23.19 2.42 37.56
CA LEU A 642 -23.16 1.10 38.20
C LEU A 642 -23.92 1.14 39.51
N ALA A 643 -24.73 0.09 39.78
CA ALA A 643 -25.48 -0.02 41.03
C ALA A 643 -25.24 -1.40 41.66
N THR A 644 -24.97 -1.43 43.00
CA THR A 644 -24.64 -2.65 43.73
C THR A 644 -25.82 -3.12 44.59
N ARG A 645 -25.79 -4.39 45.02
CA ARG A 645 -26.78 -5.02 45.86
C ARG A 645 -27.02 -4.26 47.17
N ASP A 646 -25.95 -3.73 47.76
CA ASP A 646 -26.00 -2.94 48.96
C ASP A 646 -26.48 -1.48 48.77
N GLY A 647 -26.92 -1.13 47.54
CA GLY A 647 -27.47 0.17 47.17
C GLY A 647 -26.44 1.28 46.96
N LEU A 648 -25.21 0.94 46.72
CA LEU A 648 -24.22 1.91 46.25
C LEU A 648 -24.44 2.18 44.77
N VAL A 649 -24.24 3.43 44.35
CA VAL A 649 -24.28 3.88 42.97
C VAL A 649 -23.02 4.63 42.60
N LYS A 650 -22.59 4.53 41.38
CA LYS A 650 -21.38 5.15 40.87
C LYS A 650 -21.59 5.62 39.44
N LYS A 651 -21.16 6.85 39.15
CA LYS A 651 -21.13 7.43 37.80
C LYS A 651 -19.67 7.63 37.38
N THR A 652 -19.27 7.11 36.23
CA THR A 652 -17.92 7.20 35.68
C THR A 652 -18.01 7.59 34.22
N PRO A 653 -17.17 8.51 33.70
CA PRO A 653 -17.12 8.79 32.26
C PRO A 653 -16.92 7.50 31.45
N LEU A 654 -17.67 7.32 30.37
CA LEU A 654 -17.67 6.10 29.57
C LEU A 654 -16.30 5.86 28.93
N THR A 655 -15.60 6.92 28.55
CA THR A 655 -14.25 6.87 27.96
C THR A 655 -13.19 6.25 28.88
N GLU A 656 -13.38 6.26 30.22
CA GLU A 656 -12.47 5.55 31.14
C GLU A 656 -12.47 4.01 30.95
N TYR A 657 -13.45 3.48 30.28
CA TYR A 657 -13.59 2.04 29.98
C TYR A 657 -13.04 1.66 28.60
N ASP A 658 -12.59 2.62 27.80
CA ASP A 658 -11.87 2.34 26.55
C ASP A 658 -10.46 1.83 26.84
N THR A 659 -10.23 0.56 26.66
CA THR A 659 -8.99 -0.12 27.01
C THR A 659 -8.67 -1.28 26.08
N ASN A 660 -7.42 -1.48 25.75
CA ASN A 660 -6.95 -2.63 24.97
C ASN A 660 -6.62 -3.87 25.82
N ARG A 661 -6.95 -3.87 27.14
CA ARG A 661 -6.64 -4.99 28.02
C ARG A 661 -7.67 -6.10 27.87
N THR A 662 -7.24 -7.27 27.43
CA THR A 662 -8.07 -8.47 27.24
C THR A 662 -8.45 -9.17 28.55
N GLY A 663 -7.67 -9.00 29.63
CA GLY A 663 -7.91 -9.60 30.94
C GLY A 663 -8.97 -8.91 31.81
N GLY A 664 -9.78 -8.01 31.21
CA GLY A 664 -10.78 -7.23 31.94
C GLY A 664 -10.18 -6.16 32.85
N ILE A 665 -11.00 -5.20 33.24
CA ILE A 665 -10.61 -4.10 34.15
C ILE A 665 -11.62 -3.97 35.28
N ILE A 666 -11.21 -3.39 36.41
CA ILE A 666 -12.10 -3.07 37.50
C ILE A 666 -13.07 -1.98 37.03
N ALA A 667 -14.36 -2.26 37.04
CA ALA A 667 -15.44 -1.33 36.74
C ALA A 667 -15.88 -0.58 38.03
N ILE A 668 -15.98 -1.31 39.13
CA ILE A 668 -16.30 -0.79 40.46
C ILE A 668 -15.53 -1.62 41.50
N LYS A 669 -15.03 -0.98 42.57
CA LYS A 669 -14.45 -1.69 43.72
C LYS A 669 -15.60 -2.04 44.69
N LEU A 670 -16.04 -3.28 44.66
CA LEU A 670 -17.07 -3.81 45.54
C LEU A 670 -16.56 -3.87 47.00
N ARG A 671 -17.49 -3.75 47.96
CA ARG A 671 -17.24 -4.04 49.35
C ARG A 671 -17.33 -5.54 49.61
N GLU A 672 -16.81 -6.02 50.71
CA GLU A 672 -16.91 -7.42 51.08
C GLU A 672 -18.37 -7.85 51.21
N GLY A 673 -18.73 -8.91 50.46
CA GLY A 673 -20.10 -9.43 50.42
C GLY A 673 -21.05 -8.69 49.50
N ASP A 674 -20.67 -7.58 48.86
CA ASP A 674 -21.51 -6.85 47.89
C ASP A 674 -21.33 -7.39 46.47
N GLU A 675 -22.30 -7.19 45.60
CA GLU A 675 -22.33 -7.64 44.24
C GLU A 675 -22.83 -6.54 43.29
N LEU A 676 -22.33 -6.52 42.04
CA LEU A 676 -22.89 -5.64 41.01
C LEU A 676 -24.25 -6.20 40.55
N VAL A 677 -25.29 -5.35 40.60
CA VAL A 677 -26.66 -5.69 40.18
C VAL A 677 -26.95 -5.15 38.81
N GLN A 678 -26.55 -3.90 38.50
CA GLN A 678 -26.94 -3.23 37.27
C GLN A 678 -25.82 -2.35 36.75
N ALA A 679 -25.67 -2.35 35.44
CA ALA A 679 -24.87 -1.38 34.67
C ALA A 679 -25.76 -0.73 33.62
N LEU A 680 -25.67 0.57 33.45
CA LEU A 680 -26.45 1.29 32.43
C LEU A 680 -25.70 2.54 31.95
N ILE A 681 -25.97 2.93 30.72
CA ILE A 681 -25.45 4.16 30.13
C ILE A 681 -26.42 5.29 30.44
N ALA A 682 -25.91 6.38 30.99
CA ALA A 682 -26.72 7.54 31.38
C ALA A 682 -26.04 8.83 30.90
N GLY A 683 -26.86 9.82 30.58
CA GLY A 683 -26.44 11.21 30.38
C GLY A 683 -26.10 11.91 31.68
N ALA A 684 -25.61 13.16 31.57
CA ALA A 684 -25.22 13.95 32.73
C ALA A 684 -26.37 14.27 33.71
N GLU A 685 -27.60 14.35 33.19
CA GLU A 685 -28.79 14.82 33.92
C GLU A 685 -29.98 13.88 33.89
N ASP A 686 -29.73 12.61 33.52
CA ASP A 686 -30.79 11.60 33.50
C ASP A 686 -31.29 11.26 34.90
N ASP A 687 -32.59 10.93 35.01
CA ASP A 687 -33.16 10.41 36.21
C ASP A 687 -32.89 8.91 36.36
N ILE A 688 -32.51 8.51 37.55
CA ILE A 688 -32.22 7.12 37.89
C ILE A 688 -33.27 6.64 38.93
N LEU A 689 -33.92 5.56 38.61
CA LEU A 689 -34.86 4.87 39.49
C LEU A 689 -34.21 3.62 40.07
N LEU A 690 -34.05 3.56 41.37
CA LEU A 690 -33.63 2.36 42.11
C LEU A 690 -34.84 1.67 42.73
N ILE A 691 -34.93 0.36 42.64
CA ILE A 691 -36.01 -0.46 43.17
C ILE A 691 -35.41 -1.55 44.08
N SER A 692 -35.93 -1.66 45.33
CA SER A 692 -35.51 -2.70 46.25
C SER A 692 -36.41 -3.95 46.19
N ARG A 693 -35.90 -5.07 46.70
CA ARG A 693 -36.66 -6.35 46.76
C ARG A 693 -37.91 -6.24 47.60
N GLN A 694 -37.88 -5.50 48.70
CA GLN A 694 -39.04 -5.28 49.56
C GLN A 694 -39.94 -4.12 49.10
N GLY A 695 -39.86 -3.77 47.82
CA GLY A 695 -40.82 -2.91 47.16
C GLY A 695 -40.73 -1.43 47.48
N MET A 696 -39.52 -0.91 47.80
CA MET A 696 -39.23 0.52 47.92
C MET A 696 -38.51 1.04 46.65
N SER A 697 -38.61 2.34 46.39
CA SER A 697 -37.88 2.97 45.29
C SER A 697 -37.35 4.38 45.65
N VAL A 698 -36.23 4.75 45.03
CA VAL A 698 -35.69 6.07 45.02
C VAL A 698 -35.45 6.53 43.59
N ARG A 699 -36.07 7.66 43.22
CA ARG A 699 -35.76 8.34 41.95
C ARG A 699 -34.92 9.58 42.23
N PHE A 700 -33.82 9.76 41.58
CA PHE A 700 -32.97 10.95 41.72
C PHE A 700 -32.33 11.31 40.37
N THR A 701 -32.09 12.60 40.12
CA THR A 701 -31.40 13.06 38.93
C THR A 701 -29.89 12.91 39.09
N ALA A 702 -29.20 12.32 38.10
CA ALA A 702 -27.77 12.02 38.16
C ALA A 702 -26.87 13.24 37.85
N THR A 703 -27.28 14.47 38.31
CA THR A 703 -26.45 15.67 38.17
C THR A 703 -25.11 15.54 38.89
N ASP A 704 -24.11 16.31 38.52
CA ASP A 704 -22.79 16.27 39.18
C ASP A 704 -22.87 16.67 40.67
N GLN A 705 -23.88 17.45 41.08
CA GLN A 705 -24.14 17.77 42.49
C GLN A 705 -24.69 16.55 43.24
N ALA A 706 -25.63 15.82 42.62
CA ALA A 706 -26.25 14.67 43.25
C ALA A 706 -25.36 13.42 43.18
N LEU A 707 -24.70 13.18 42.04
CA LEU A 707 -23.82 12.05 41.81
C LEU A 707 -22.60 12.49 41.01
N ARG A 708 -21.55 12.93 41.73
CA ARG A 708 -20.30 13.37 41.12
C ARG A 708 -19.65 12.24 40.34
N PRO A 709 -19.11 12.50 39.12
CA PRO A 709 -18.31 11.51 38.37
C PRO A 709 -17.11 11.03 39.18
N MET A 710 -16.83 9.74 39.17
CA MET A 710 -15.78 9.08 39.94
C MET A 710 -14.98 8.13 39.06
N GLY A 711 -13.71 7.95 39.39
CA GLY A 711 -12.83 7.03 38.64
C GLY A 711 -13.24 5.54 38.84
N ARG A 712 -12.82 4.68 37.93
CA ARG A 712 -13.19 3.26 37.87
C ARG A 712 -12.98 2.45 39.13
N SER A 713 -11.88 2.67 39.87
CA SER A 713 -11.49 1.88 41.04
C SER A 713 -12.14 2.34 42.33
N THR A 714 -13.18 3.18 42.29
CA THR A 714 -13.93 3.63 43.46
C THR A 714 -15.14 2.71 43.74
N SER A 715 -15.61 2.72 45.00
CA SER A 715 -16.76 1.91 45.45
C SER A 715 -18.11 2.59 45.27
N GLY A 716 -18.15 3.83 44.79
CA GLY A 716 -19.40 4.59 44.67
C GLY A 716 -19.86 5.20 45.97
N VAL A 717 -21.07 5.74 45.95
CA VAL A 717 -21.76 6.43 47.06
C VAL A 717 -23.14 5.83 47.30
N ARG A 718 -23.74 6.06 48.45
CA ARG A 718 -25.07 5.58 48.81
C ARG A 718 -26.14 6.13 47.86
N GLY A 719 -26.77 5.25 47.06
CA GLY A 719 -27.91 5.56 46.21
C GLY A 719 -29.23 5.38 46.93
N MET A 720 -29.36 4.27 47.68
CA MET A 720 -30.54 3.94 48.45
C MET A 720 -30.15 3.31 49.79
N ASN A 721 -30.87 3.59 50.85
CA ASN A 721 -30.77 2.92 52.14
C ASN A 721 -31.84 1.83 52.25
N PHE A 722 -31.49 0.73 52.95
CA PHE A 722 -32.38 -0.41 53.16
C PHE A 722 -32.72 -0.57 54.61
N ARG A 723 -33.88 -1.22 54.87
CA ARG A 723 -34.20 -1.79 56.15
C ARG A 723 -33.59 -3.20 56.24
N ASP A 724 -33.63 -3.78 57.45
CA ASP A 724 -33.04 -5.10 57.65
C ASP A 724 -33.64 -6.14 56.70
N GLY A 725 -32.78 -6.90 56.00
CA GLY A 725 -33.15 -7.91 55.07
C GLY A 725 -33.53 -7.44 53.66
N ASP A 726 -33.51 -6.13 53.36
CA ASP A 726 -33.76 -5.60 52.00
C ASP A 726 -32.46 -5.37 51.20
N SER A 727 -32.56 -5.38 49.92
CA SER A 727 -31.43 -5.16 48.99
C SER A 727 -31.89 -4.54 47.66
N LEU A 728 -30.98 -3.97 46.92
CA LEU A 728 -31.27 -3.47 45.57
C LEU A 728 -31.66 -4.65 44.64
N LEU A 729 -32.75 -4.49 43.93
CA LEU A 729 -33.22 -5.44 42.94
C LEU A 729 -32.93 -4.98 41.52
N ALA A 730 -33.14 -3.70 41.21
CA ALA A 730 -32.98 -3.14 39.86
C ALA A 730 -32.68 -1.66 39.90
N ALA A 731 -32.01 -1.20 38.83
CA ALA A 731 -31.81 0.22 38.52
C ALA A 731 -32.21 0.47 37.06
N SER A 732 -32.93 1.56 36.82
CA SER A 732 -33.35 1.96 35.49
C SER A 732 -33.08 3.42 35.24
N ARG A 733 -32.74 3.76 34.00
CA ARG A 733 -32.64 5.14 33.50
C ARG A 733 -34.04 5.60 33.04
N LEU A 734 -34.34 6.82 33.32
CA LEU A 734 -35.55 7.50 32.83
C LEU A 734 -35.07 8.67 31.97
N SER A 735 -35.47 8.71 30.72
CA SER A 735 -35.21 9.83 29.80
C SER A 735 -36.31 10.89 29.83
N ASP A 736 -37.51 10.50 30.25
CA ASP A 736 -38.69 11.35 30.40
C ASP A 736 -39.66 10.77 31.43
N ASP A 737 -40.80 11.41 31.61
CA ASP A 737 -41.85 10.98 32.53
C ASP A 737 -42.92 10.08 31.89
N GLU A 738 -42.66 9.61 30.66
CA GLU A 738 -43.57 8.68 29.94
C GLU A 738 -43.27 7.20 30.29
N GLY A 739 -44.18 6.34 29.96
CA GLY A 739 -44.06 4.88 30.24
C GLY A 739 -44.50 4.47 31.65
N TYR A 740 -44.23 3.24 32.02
CA TYR A 740 -44.65 2.61 33.24
C TYR A 740 -43.49 1.86 33.92
N VAL A 741 -43.48 1.95 35.25
CA VAL A 741 -42.68 1.06 36.10
C VAL A 741 -43.42 -0.25 36.26
N PHE A 742 -42.91 -1.34 35.68
CA PHE A 742 -43.48 -2.66 35.76
C PHE A 742 -42.78 -3.47 36.85
N VAL A 743 -43.48 -4.05 37.76
CA VAL A 743 -42.93 -4.90 38.81
C VAL A 743 -43.69 -6.18 38.94
N VAL A 744 -42.96 -7.25 39.26
CA VAL A 744 -43.52 -8.61 39.47
C VAL A 744 -43.03 -9.16 40.79
N THR A 745 -43.92 -9.82 41.55
CA THR A 745 -43.55 -10.48 42.79
C THR A 745 -43.21 -11.95 42.59
N GLU A 746 -42.46 -12.55 43.51
CA GLU A 746 -42.16 -13.99 43.53
C GLU A 746 -43.42 -14.88 43.44
N GLY A 747 -44.53 -14.42 44.08
CA GLY A 747 -45.84 -15.13 44.10
C GLY A 747 -46.71 -14.89 42.84
N GLY A 748 -46.18 -14.31 41.75
CA GLY A 748 -46.89 -14.21 40.47
C GLY A 748 -47.82 -13.03 40.32
N TYR A 749 -47.74 -11.99 41.14
CA TYR A 749 -48.50 -10.78 40.99
C TYR A 749 -47.69 -9.70 40.28
N ALA A 750 -48.30 -9.01 39.32
CA ALA A 750 -47.70 -7.91 38.62
C ALA A 750 -48.52 -6.63 38.69
N LYS A 751 -47.88 -5.53 38.50
CA LYS A 751 -48.52 -4.24 38.28
C LYS A 751 -47.64 -3.32 37.42
N ARG A 752 -48.28 -2.39 36.72
CA ARG A 752 -47.64 -1.24 36.09
C ARG A 752 -48.10 0.06 36.77
N THR A 753 -47.20 1.02 36.97
CA THR A 753 -47.47 2.32 37.55
C THR A 753 -46.83 3.37 36.72
N ALA A 754 -47.55 4.45 36.41
CA ALA A 754 -47.00 5.52 35.59
C ALA A 754 -45.72 6.13 36.20
N VAL A 755 -44.74 6.40 35.40
CA VAL A 755 -43.42 6.93 35.83
C VAL A 755 -43.56 8.24 36.61
N ASN A 756 -44.50 9.09 36.23
CA ASN A 756 -44.78 10.39 36.88
C ASN A 756 -45.27 10.27 38.32
N GLU A 757 -45.73 9.11 38.79
CA GLU A 757 -46.05 8.89 40.20
C GLU A 757 -44.79 8.77 41.09
N TYR A 758 -43.59 8.61 40.50
CA TYR A 758 -42.33 8.50 41.24
C TYR A 758 -41.62 9.84 41.25
N ARG A 759 -41.84 10.61 42.37
CA ARG A 759 -41.23 11.92 42.53
C ARG A 759 -39.69 11.84 42.62
N VAL A 760 -38.99 12.81 42.07
CA VAL A 760 -37.55 13.00 42.26
C VAL A 760 -37.26 13.27 43.73
N GLN A 761 -36.24 12.62 44.30
CA GLN A 761 -35.81 12.68 45.68
C GLN A 761 -34.30 12.85 45.78
N GLN A 762 -33.78 13.13 46.98
CA GLN A 762 -32.37 13.02 47.21
C GLN A 762 -31.95 11.54 47.30
N ARG A 763 -30.81 11.17 46.72
CA ARG A 763 -30.23 9.83 46.85
C ARG A 763 -29.92 9.49 48.32
N GLY A 764 -29.82 8.18 48.63
CA GLY A 764 -29.46 7.72 49.96
C GLY A 764 -30.59 7.73 50.96
N GLY A 765 -31.86 7.97 50.52
CA GLY A 765 -33.05 7.82 51.32
C GLY A 765 -33.56 6.37 51.33
N TYR A 766 -34.55 6.10 52.21
CA TYR A 766 -35.29 4.82 52.22
C TYR A 766 -36.36 4.73 51.12
N GLY A 767 -36.56 5.82 50.37
CA GLY A 767 -37.47 5.87 49.24
C GLY A 767 -38.97 5.83 49.54
N ILE A 768 -39.74 5.60 48.50
CA ILE A 768 -41.21 5.50 48.51
C ILE A 768 -41.64 4.11 48.02
N LYS A 769 -42.79 3.66 48.45
CA LYS A 769 -43.29 2.32 48.06
C LYS A 769 -43.56 2.22 46.55
N VAL A 770 -43.04 1.15 45.92
CA VAL A 770 -43.35 0.70 44.56
C VAL A 770 -44.57 -0.24 44.59
N ALA A 771 -44.61 -1.15 45.55
CA ALA A 771 -45.68 -2.13 45.71
C ALA A 771 -45.99 -2.34 47.20
N LYS A 772 -47.21 -2.76 47.50
CA LYS A 772 -47.60 -3.28 48.80
C LYS A 772 -47.46 -4.80 48.76
N LEU A 773 -46.44 -5.31 49.49
CA LEU A 773 -46.13 -6.74 49.57
C LEU A 773 -46.76 -7.34 50.83
N ASP A 774 -47.07 -8.63 50.81
CA ASP A 774 -47.49 -9.47 51.94
C ASP A 774 -46.88 -10.89 51.78
N GLU A 775 -46.99 -11.72 52.80
CA GLU A 775 -46.37 -13.07 52.83
C GLU A 775 -46.80 -13.97 51.67
N THR A 776 -48.00 -13.79 51.12
CA THR A 776 -48.52 -14.62 50.01
C THR A 776 -48.00 -14.20 48.68
N ARG A 777 -47.49 -12.97 48.55
CA ARG A 777 -46.90 -12.43 47.30
C ARG A 777 -45.40 -12.56 47.26
N GLY A 778 -44.78 -12.67 48.39
CA GLY A 778 -43.31 -12.67 48.52
C GLY A 778 -42.71 -11.35 48.14
N ASP A 779 -41.38 -11.33 47.98
CA ASP A 779 -40.60 -10.18 47.56
C ASP A 779 -40.77 -9.91 46.03
N LEU A 780 -40.27 -8.76 45.58
CA LEU A 780 -40.22 -8.49 44.17
C LEU A 780 -39.17 -9.38 43.50
N ALA A 781 -39.56 -10.02 42.40
CA ALA A 781 -38.66 -10.83 41.55
C ALA A 781 -37.99 -10.02 40.43
N GLY A 782 -38.54 -8.86 40.09
CA GLY A 782 -37.97 -7.94 39.10
C GLY A 782 -38.76 -6.64 38.95
N GLY A 783 -38.16 -5.68 38.33
CA GLY A 783 -38.75 -4.37 38.02
C GLY A 783 -37.95 -3.60 36.99
N PHE A 784 -38.62 -3.05 35.97
CA PHE A 784 -38.03 -2.24 34.92
C PHE A 784 -39.06 -1.32 34.25
N ILE A 785 -38.59 -0.44 33.38
CA ILE A 785 -39.45 0.48 32.65
C ILE A 785 -39.97 -0.18 31.37
N VAL A 786 -41.24 0.03 31.06
CA VAL A 786 -41.94 -0.54 29.92
C VAL A 786 -42.90 0.48 29.30
N ASP A 787 -43.15 0.29 28.02
CA ASP A 787 -44.23 0.96 27.28
C ASP A 787 -45.48 0.07 27.20
N GLU A 788 -46.62 0.65 26.87
CA GLU A 788 -47.91 -0.09 26.84
C GLU A 788 -47.91 -1.21 25.79
N GLY A 789 -47.19 -1.04 24.69
CA GLY A 789 -47.07 -2.04 23.65
C GLY A 789 -46.07 -3.19 23.91
N ASP A 790 -45.30 -3.11 24.99
CA ASP A 790 -44.30 -4.10 25.31
C ASP A 790 -44.86 -5.46 25.74
N GLU A 791 -43.98 -6.47 25.64
CA GLU A 791 -44.24 -7.80 26.22
C GLU A 791 -43.18 -8.14 27.26
N VAL A 792 -43.57 -8.91 28.24
CA VAL A 792 -42.71 -9.33 29.34
C VAL A 792 -42.64 -10.88 29.39
N LEU A 793 -41.42 -11.36 29.56
CA LEU A 793 -41.11 -12.77 29.81
C LEU A 793 -40.88 -12.93 31.30
N VAL A 794 -41.57 -13.89 31.91
CA VAL A 794 -41.45 -14.27 33.31
C VAL A 794 -40.85 -15.66 33.40
N VAL A 795 -39.81 -15.83 34.20
CA VAL A 795 -39.08 -17.08 34.38
C VAL A 795 -39.42 -17.67 35.73
N LEU A 796 -39.91 -18.91 35.71
CA LEU A 796 -40.24 -19.68 36.93
C LEU A 796 -39.02 -20.50 37.41
N ALA A 797 -38.98 -20.81 38.71
CA ALA A 797 -37.94 -21.67 39.28
C ALA A 797 -37.92 -23.07 38.67
N SER A 798 -39.05 -23.55 38.18
CA SER A 798 -39.17 -24.80 37.38
C SER A 798 -38.59 -24.72 35.96
N GLY A 799 -38.06 -23.56 35.54
CA GLY A 799 -37.51 -23.35 34.19
C GLY A 799 -38.59 -23.06 33.13
N LYS A 800 -39.85 -22.91 33.49
CA LYS A 800 -40.91 -22.50 32.56
C LYS A 800 -40.85 -20.98 32.35
N VAL A 801 -41.10 -20.56 31.12
CA VAL A 801 -41.22 -19.14 30.76
C VAL A 801 -42.65 -18.84 30.36
N VAL A 802 -43.21 -17.81 30.92
CA VAL A 802 -44.55 -17.27 30.61
C VAL A 802 -44.39 -15.94 29.92
N ARG A 803 -45.05 -15.73 28.78
CA ARG A 803 -45.07 -14.48 27.98
C ARG A 803 -46.43 -13.81 28.12
N SER A 804 -46.45 -12.52 28.36
CA SER A 804 -47.67 -11.72 28.46
C SER A 804 -47.45 -10.25 28.07
N GLY A 805 -48.43 -9.62 27.43
CA GLY A 805 -48.39 -8.20 27.07
C GLY A 805 -48.49 -7.29 28.29
N VAL A 806 -47.76 -6.21 28.32
CA VAL A 806 -47.82 -5.19 29.36
C VAL A 806 -49.20 -4.56 29.46
N ALA A 807 -49.91 -4.39 28.34
CA ALA A 807 -51.29 -3.87 28.28
C ALA A 807 -52.31 -4.70 29.07
N GLU A 808 -52.06 -6.02 29.24
CA GLU A 808 -52.90 -6.90 29.98
C GLU A 808 -52.87 -6.63 31.51
N VAL A 809 -51.83 -5.94 31.98
CA VAL A 809 -51.70 -5.56 33.40
C VAL A 809 -52.24 -4.14 33.58
N PRO A 810 -53.33 -3.95 34.34
CA PRO A 810 -53.90 -2.61 34.51
C PRO A 810 -52.96 -1.67 35.23
N ALA A 811 -52.95 -0.41 34.82
CA ALA A 811 -52.21 0.64 35.50
C ALA A 811 -52.82 0.86 36.94
N LYS A 812 -51.95 0.86 37.93
CA LYS A 812 -52.33 0.98 39.37
C LYS A 812 -51.38 1.93 40.05
N GLY A 813 -51.88 2.66 41.04
CA GLY A 813 -51.05 3.53 41.86
C GLY A 813 -49.97 2.76 42.63
N ARG A 814 -48.89 3.49 43.05
CA ARG A 814 -47.71 2.92 43.70
C ARG A 814 -47.96 2.01 44.87
N ASN A 815 -48.85 2.42 45.79
CA ASN A 815 -49.16 1.69 47.06
C ASN A 815 -50.27 0.69 46.89
N THR A 816 -50.22 -0.16 45.83
CA THR A 816 -51.20 -1.22 45.52
C THR A 816 -50.52 -2.59 45.43
N MET A 817 -51.30 -3.64 45.51
CA MET A 817 -50.82 -5.03 45.59
C MET A 817 -50.64 -5.69 44.21
N GLY A 818 -51.07 -5.06 43.13
CA GLY A 818 -51.03 -5.64 41.79
C GLY A 818 -52.17 -6.61 41.51
N VAL A 819 -52.10 -7.30 40.35
CA VAL A 819 -53.03 -8.32 39.88
C VAL A 819 -52.30 -9.64 39.65
N VAL A 820 -53.02 -10.78 39.65
CA VAL A 820 -52.44 -12.09 39.31
C VAL A 820 -51.99 -12.05 37.84
N PHE A 821 -50.69 -12.24 37.64
CA PHE A 821 -50.06 -12.19 36.32
C PHE A 821 -49.72 -13.59 35.80
N ALA A 822 -49.14 -14.44 36.64
CA ALA A 822 -48.82 -15.82 36.33
C ALA A 822 -49.39 -16.76 37.42
N ARG A 823 -50.01 -17.88 36.99
CA ARG A 823 -50.46 -18.96 37.88
C ARG A 823 -49.54 -20.16 37.66
N PHE A 824 -49.01 -20.72 38.74
CA PHE A 824 -48.10 -21.86 38.75
C PHE A 824 -48.42 -22.79 39.92
N PRO A 825 -47.93 -24.05 39.91
CA PRO A 825 -48.14 -25.01 41.00
C PRO A 825 -47.60 -24.51 42.35
N GLU A 826 -48.18 -25.02 43.44
CA GLU A 826 -47.73 -24.75 44.80
C GLU A 826 -46.24 -25.20 44.94
N GLY A 827 -45.36 -24.33 45.43
CA GLY A 827 -43.93 -24.58 45.55
C GLY A 827 -43.06 -24.04 44.41
N ASP A 828 -43.67 -23.56 43.31
CA ASP A 828 -42.93 -22.80 42.27
C ASP A 828 -42.95 -21.30 42.56
N ARG A 829 -42.00 -20.55 41.99
CA ARG A 829 -41.91 -19.09 42.16
C ARG A 829 -41.28 -18.43 40.92
N ILE A 830 -41.55 -17.15 40.77
CA ILE A 830 -40.85 -16.33 39.76
C ILE A 830 -39.46 -15.99 40.28
N ILE A 831 -38.44 -16.26 39.45
CA ILE A 831 -37.04 -16.00 39.80
C ILE A 831 -36.43 -14.92 38.92
N GLY A 832 -37.13 -14.44 37.89
CA GLY A 832 -36.68 -13.35 37.02
C GLY A 832 -37.72 -12.93 36.00
N ILE A 833 -37.55 -11.71 35.53
CA ILE A 833 -38.36 -11.11 34.48
C ILE A 833 -37.43 -10.42 33.45
N ALA A 834 -37.84 -10.42 32.19
CA ALA A 834 -37.13 -9.75 31.11
C ALA A 834 -38.15 -9.10 30.15
N ARG A 835 -37.77 -7.98 29.52
CA ARG A 835 -38.54 -7.41 28.41
C ARG A 835 -38.34 -8.28 27.15
N ASN A 836 -39.42 -8.58 26.45
CA ASN A 836 -39.30 -9.32 25.21
C ASN A 836 -38.86 -8.41 24.05
N ALA A 837 -37.60 -8.51 23.65
CA ALA A 837 -37.04 -7.73 22.55
C ALA A 837 -37.30 -8.32 21.16
N GLU A 838 -37.89 -9.56 21.07
CA GLU A 838 -38.16 -10.22 19.77
C GLU A 838 -39.24 -9.47 18.95
N ARG A 839 -40.15 -8.74 19.58
CA ARG A 839 -41.21 -8.02 18.89
C ARG A 839 -40.75 -6.79 18.10
N GLY A 840 -39.68 -6.12 18.52
CA GLY A 840 -39.09 -5.01 17.80
C GLY A 840 -38.42 -5.38 16.48
N ILE A 841 -38.29 -6.70 16.19
CA ILE A 841 -37.71 -7.21 14.93
C ILE A 841 -38.81 -7.35 13.86
N ASP A 842 -40.08 -7.60 14.26
CA ASP A 842 -41.21 -7.80 13.33
C ASP A 842 -41.86 -6.46 12.86
N ASP A 843 -41.71 -5.36 13.60
CA ASP A 843 -42.43 -4.10 13.32
C ASP A 843 -41.61 -3.09 12.44
N GLY A 844 -40.38 -3.38 12.09
CA GLY A 844 -39.49 -2.47 11.34
C GLY A 844 -39.79 -2.27 9.84
N ASP A 845 -40.61 -3.13 9.23
CA ASP A 845 -40.88 -3.13 7.77
C ASP A 845 -42.26 -2.57 7.35
N SER A 846 -43.07 -1.98 8.26
CA SER A 846 -44.43 -1.54 7.90
C SER A 846 -44.53 -0.05 7.50
N GLU A 847 -43.51 0.75 7.67
CA GLU A 847 -43.55 2.18 7.33
C GLU A 847 -42.93 2.57 5.96
N GLU A 848 -42.13 1.70 5.32
CA GLU A 848 -41.55 2.01 4.00
C GLU A 848 -42.36 1.51 2.79
N SER A 849 -43.36 0.60 2.97
CA SER A 849 -44.10 0.04 1.84
C SER A 849 -45.36 0.83 1.41
N ASP A 850 -45.79 1.83 2.19
CA ASP A 850 -46.94 2.66 1.83
C ASP A 850 -46.63 3.96 1.10
N ALA A 851 -45.36 4.30 0.95
CA ALA A 851 -44.91 5.53 0.25
C ALA A 851 -44.65 5.35 -1.26
N GLU A 852 -44.49 4.12 -1.76
CA GLU A 852 -44.18 3.89 -3.19
C GLU A 852 -45.42 3.51 -4.07
N ASN A 853 -46.63 3.32 -3.49
CA ASN A 853 -47.78 2.90 -4.26
C ASN A 853 -48.83 4.01 -4.57
N SER A 854 -48.51 5.29 -4.41
CA SER A 854 -49.43 6.40 -4.67
C SER A 854 -49.07 7.31 -5.84
N VAL A 855 -48.16 6.95 -6.71
CA VAL A 855 -47.90 7.69 -7.97
C VAL A 855 -47.97 6.69 -9.13
N ASP A 856 -48.96 6.78 -9.93
CA ASP A 856 -49.22 6.35 -11.28
C ASP A 856 -50.54 5.61 -11.50
N LYS A 857 -51.62 6.36 -11.52
CA LYS A 857 -52.82 6.07 -12.34
C LYS A 857 -53.49 7.38 -12.69
N GLU A 858 -53.01 8.08 -13.70
CA GLU A 858 -53.82 8.95 -14.52
C GLU A 858 -53.24 9.02 -15.96
N ASP A 859 -54.16 8.65 -16.88
CA ASP A 859 -54.24 9.04 -18.26
C ASP A 859 -53.22 8.54 -19.31
N VAL A 860 -53.65 7.45 -19.94
CA VAL A 860 -53.45 7.26 -21.40
C VAL A 860 -54.85 7.17 -22.02
N ASN A 861 -55.28 8.27 -22.60
CA ASN A 861 -56.27 8.34 -23.69
C ASN A 861 -56.06 9.68 -24.44
N GLU A 862 -55.26 9.63 -25.53
CA GLU A 862 -55.49 10.18 -26.87
C GLU A 862 -54.29 9.83 -27.76
#